data_fb080c48b665fd04e98f663c604f9322
#
_entry.id   fb080c48b665fd04e98f663c604f9322
#
_cell.length_a   1.000
_cell.length_b   1.000
_cell.length_c   1.000
_cell.angle_alpha   90.00
_cell.angle_beta   90.00
_cell.angle_gamma   90.00
#
_symmetry.space_group_name_H-M   'P 1'
#
loop_
_entity.id
_entity.type
_entity.pdbx_description
1 polymer ?
#
loop_
_entity_poly.entity_id
_entity_poly.type
_entity_poly.pdbx_seq_one_letter_code
_entity_poly.pdbx_strand_id
1 'polypeptide(L)'
;MNSPPKVSCPYCPGLPRLYVQSRGLNVHISRVHRDVASQNRDALDSRTDTDARSVPIRNPDTASEAPRTCRSFVDLPSLKANVRVLRHIPKGARNLAAGKLCTIVEDCLRTNSAEDWFKLLSFSYFALKVPDVGGSKSLTSKVKSNIDGANAYFPELKVPSKPASLYRSIETKVHDGDLRGAVRLLLSDSSLAPMNDHTLRALKDKHPAPSRQVVFPPEPNITSPFLTVSPLDVSNAIASFYNGSAAGLDGLRPQHLRELISPSAGSNGCRLLGSIAKLCNFLLRGLLNVEVRPFLYGASLCALSKKDGGIRPIAIGCIFRRLVAKLCCQSAKERMSSYLQPKQLGFGTAKGCEAAIHSTRSFAFRNEASNFIILKIDIKNAFNSVERDTILNEVLEQTPSLYPFIYQCYASPSNLFFSDSILKSQVGAQQGDPLGPLLFCLAIQKIISNLKAPLNVWYLDDGILGGSPEVLFQDLDKLIPALKAIGLEVNPAKCEVFSCSGSVTNSLEMLESLLPGITQIDRSCLNLLGAPIFPEGVSSVLQLKRQALLAAQEHLAHLSGHVALTLLRNCFGMPRMVYVLRTSPTWLFEQDSISLDDTLKLTLKSVLNVELDEAQWCQAALPIRHGGLGIRRVRDIGLVAFLASAHGSADLVARILSLDGNNIRLPFVSEALEKWAILCPNDDRPDSLVVQRDWDDILCKLSYSRLLNDASGVSLARLKAVTKPESGAWLHALPSPQLGTLLDNDSLRIAVALRLGGKVCEAHRCICGVMVEENGHHGLSCQRCAGRFPRHHSINEIVRRAMVSVNVPCVLEPLGLCRTDGKRPDGLTLVPWRGGRCLLWDATCVSTFAASHMKQTVRSAGAAAENAAKLKHAKYSALESVYDFVPVAVETAGPWGDEARELFKELGRRLREKGNDPRSGSWLVQQVSIAIQRGNAAGVMGTFGSGGAQSEYLTC
;
A
#
# COMPACT_ATOMS: atom_id res chain seq x y z
N MET A 1 -41.62 -8.82 -27.63
CA MET A 1 -40.66 -7.84 -27.06
C MET A 1 -40.31 -6.87 -28.18
N ASN A 2 -40.72 -5.63 -28.04
CA ASN A 2 -40.53 -4.59 -29.08
C ASN A 2 -39.04 -4.18 -29.17
N SER A 3 -38.44 -4.38 -30.34
CA SER A 3 -37.11 -3.83 -30.64
C SER A 3 -37.11 -2.32 -30.45
N PRO A 4 -36.05 -1.72 -29.87
CA PRO A 4 -35.96 -0.28 -29.66
C PRO A 4 -36.02 0.47 -31.01
N PRO A 5 -36.70 1.64 -31.07
CA PRO A 5 -36.90 2.38 -32.31
C PRO A 5 -35.56 2.77 -32.94
N LYS A 6 -35.41 2.51 -34.22
CA LYS A 6 -34.24 2.91 -35.01
C LYS A 6 -34.44 4.34 -35.49
N VAL A 7 -33.42 5.19 -35.28
CA VAL A 7 -33.47 6.66 -35.61
C VAL A 7 -32.42 6.93 -36.70
N SER A 8 -32.80 7.64 -37.76
CA SER A 8 -31.92 8.13 -38.82
C SER A 8 -31.24 9.47 -38.47
N CYS A 9 -30.08 9.74 -39.03
CA CYS A 9 -29.44 11.02 -38.88
C CYS A 9 -30.14 12.11 -39.68
N PRO A 10 -30.62 13.19 -39.09
CA PRO A 10 -31.35 14.27 -39.80
C PRO A 10 -30.44 15.07 -40.75
N TYR A 11 -29.11 14.97 -40.63
CA TYR A 11 -28.12 15.73 -41.40
C TYR A 11 -27.43 14.90 -42.51
N CYS A 12 -27.86 13.66 -42.78
CA CYS A 12 -27.36 12.83 -43.85
C CYS A 12 -28.47 12.42 -44.80
N PRO A 13 -29.01 13.32 -45.66
CA PRO A 13 -30.04 12.96 -46.63
C PRO A 13 -29.46 12.07 -47.72
N GLY A 14 -29.95 10.82 -47.84
CA GLY A 14 -29.59 9.90 -48.92
C GLY A 14 -28.82 8.63 -48.53
N LEU A 15 -28.44 8.42 -47.26
CA LEU A 15 -27.83 7.18 -46.79
C LEU A 15 -28.67 6.57 -45.63
N PRO A 16 -29.28 5.40 -45.78
CA PRO A 16 -30.13 4.76 -44.76
C PRO A 16 -29.28 4.04 -43.70
N ARG A 17 -28.45 4.74 -42.94
CA ARG A 17 -27.86 4.20 -41.72
C ARG A 17 -28.77 4.48 -40.54
N LEU A 18 -29.44 3.45 -40.05
CA LEU A 18 -30.32 3.48 -38.89
C LEU A 18 -29.51 3.21 -37.61
N TYR A 19 -29.60 4.09 -36.60
CA TYR A 19 -28.96 3.94 -35.32
C TYR A 19 -29.91 3.41 -34.25
N VAL A 20 -29.54 2.39 -33.53
CA VAL A 20 -30.40 1.66 -32.58
C VAL A 20 -30.69 2.40 -31.28
N GLN A 21 -30.01 3.50 -31.00
CA GLN A 21 -30.24 4.36 -29.84
C GLN A 21 -29.77 5.80 -30.12
N SER A 22 -30.37 6.77 -29.41
CA SER A 22 -29.96 8.19 -29.43
C SER A 22 -28.43 8.40 -29.18
N ARG A 23 -27.80 7.52 -28.41
CA ARG A 23 -26.36 7.56 -28.13
C ARG A 23 -25.49 7.31 -29.36
N GLY A 24 -25.88 6.35 -30.22
CA GLY A 24 -25.17 6.06 -31.48
C GLY A 24 -25.32 7.18 -32.48
N LEU A 25 -26.51 7.80 -32.56
CA LEU A 25 -26.79 8.96 -33.37
C LEU A 25 -25.98 10.20 -32.89
N ASN A 26 -25.89 10.43 -31.58
CA ASN A 26 -25.13 11.54 -31.00
C ASN A 26 -23.60 11.40 -31.25
N VAL A 27 -23.07 10.17 -31.22
CA VAL A 27 -21.66 9.90 -31.55
C VAL A 27 -21.41 10.14 -33.07
N HIS A 28 -22.35 9.79 -33.93
CA HIS A 28 -22.26 10.05 -35.36
C HIS A 28 -22.31 11.58 -35.63
N ILE A 29 -23.26 12.31 -35.05
CA ILE A 29 -23.37 13.77 -35.20
C ILE A 29 -22.12 14.47 -34.69
N SER A 30 -21.56 14.09 -33.54
CA SER A 30 -20.35 14.69 -32.99
C SER A 30 -19.06 14.39 -33.80
N ARG A 31 -19.04 13.32 -34.58
CA ARG A 31 -17.87 12.93 -35.38
C ARG A 31 -17.93 13.42 -36.83
N VAL A 32 -19.12 13.39 -37.42
CA VAL A 32 -19.32 13.65 -38.85
C VAL A 32 -19.85 15.07 -39.10
N HIS A 33 -20.66 15.61 -38.19
CA HIS A 33 -21.30 16.94 -38.28
C HIS A 33 -20.84 17.83 -37.11
N ARG A 34 -19.53 18.04 -36.98
CA ARG A 34 -18.93 18.81 -35.87
C ARG A 34 -19.47 20.21 -35.70
N ASP A 35 -19.72 20.90 -36.83
CA ASP A 35 -20.20 22.30 -36.82
C ASP A 35 -21.65 22.44 -36.33
N VAL A 36 -22.47 21.43 -36.55
CA VAL A 36 -23.87 21.38 -36.06
C VAL A 36 -23.93 20.96 -34.58
N ALA A 37 -22.97 20.17 -34.13
CA ALA A 37 -22.89 19.76 -32.72
C ALA A 37 -22.48 20.90 -31.77
N SER A 38 -21.79 21.94 -32.27
CA SER A 38 -21.48 23.14 -31.51
C SER A 38 -22.71 24.06 -31.36
N GLN A 39 -23.45 24.28 -32.47
CA GLN A 39 -24.67 25.11 -32.47
C GLN A 39 -25.79 24.58 -31.58
N ASN A 40 -25.93 23.26 -31.46
CA ASN A 40 -26.95 22.64 -30.59
C ASN A 40 -26.57 22.67 -29.09
N ARG A 41 -25.32 22.94 -28.72
CA ARG A 41 -24.93 23.15 -27.31
C ARG A 41 -25.29 24.53 -26.83
N ASP A 42 -25.13 25.53 -27.67
CA ASP A 42 -25.49 26.91 -27.36
C ASP A 42 -27.01 27.12 -27.27
N ALA A 43 -27.81 26.29 -27.97
CA ALA A 43 -29.25 26.31 -27.93
C ALA A 43 -29.90 25.55 -26.77
N LEU A 44 -29.21 24.66 -26.10
CA LEU A 44 -29.67 23.91 -24.94
C LEU A 44 -29.39 24.63 -23.60
N ASP A 45 -28.43 25.56 -23.58
CA ASP A 45 -28.15 26.38 -22.40
C ASP A 45 -29.15 27.59 -22.27
N SER A 46 -30.01 27.81 -23.29
CA SER A 46 -30.98 28.92 -23.31
C SER A 46 -32.41 28.53 -22.93
N ARG A 47 -32.68 27.31 -22.48
CA ARG A 47 -34.04 26.85 -22.10
C ARG A 47 -34.06 26.11 -20.76
N THR A 48 -33.75 26.81 -19.66
CA THR A 48 -34.28 26.51 -18.32
C THR A 48 -34.07 27.72 -17.42
N ASP A 49 -34.94 28.69 -17.54
CA ASP A 49 -35.21 29.64 -16.48
C ASP A 49 -36.68 29.97 -16.48
N THR A 50 -37.45 29.36 -15.60
CA THR A 50 -38.64 29.94 -14.95
C THR A 50 -38.98 29.03 -13.76
N ASP A 51 -38.46 29.39 -12.58
CA ASP A 51 -39.28 29.51 -11.39
C ASP A 51 -38.52 30.22 -10.26
N ALA A 52 -39.07 31.35 -9.89
CA ALA A 52 -38.49 32.29 -8.97
C ALA A 52 -38.67 31.90 -7.50
N ARG A 53 -37.59 32.04 -6.71
CA ARG A 53 -37.69 32.56 -5.34
C ARG A 53 -36.53 33.53 -5.07
N SER A 54 -36.93 34.71 -4.68
CA SER A 54 -36.21 35.93 -4.41
C SER A 54 -35.02 35.78 -3.43
N VAL A 55 -33.82 36.20 -3.86
CA VAL A 55 -32.67 36.55 -3.02
C VAL A 55 -32.25 37.98 -3.40
N PRO A 56 -31.84 38.83 -2.47
CA PRO A 56 -31.72 40.27 -2.71
C PRO A 56 -30.57 40.62 -3.65
N ILE A 57 -30.84 41.52 -4.55
CA ILE A 57 -29.92 42.14 -5.51
C ILE A 57 -28.83 42.89 -4.74
N ARG A 58 -27.56 42.42 -4.87
CA ARG A 58 -26.38 43.25 -4.59
C ARG A 58 -26.02 44.02 -5.85
N ASN A 59 -25.85 45.33 -5.70
CA ASN A 59 -25.44 46.27 -6.72
C ASN A 59 -24.20 45.87 -7.50
N PRO A 60 -24.14 46.05 -8.81
CA PRO A 60 -22.96 45.87 -9.64
C PRO A 60 -22.14 47.15 -9.71
N ASP A 61 -21.43 47.47 -8.64
CA ASP A 61 -20.35 48.46 -8.66
C ASP A 61 -19.23 47.99 -7.74
N THR A 62 -18.44 47.07 -8.24
CA THR A 62 -17.06 46.85 -7.74
C THR A 62 -16.14 46.69 -8.94
N ALA A 63 -15.27 47.67 -9.07
CA ALA A 63 -14.20 47.72 -10.01
C ALA A 63 -13.48 46.36 -10.11
N SER A 64 -13.12 45.97 -11.34
CA SER A 64 -12.27 44.82 -11.62
C SER A 64 -10.98 44.91 -10.79
N GLU A 65 -10.92 44.21 -9.64
CA GLU A 65 -9.67 44.09 -8.91
C GLU A 65 -8.66 43.41 -9.81
N ALA A 66 -7.54 44.09 -10.02
CA ALA A 66 -6.38 43.52 -10.69
C ALA A 66 -6.02 42.20 -10.02
N PRO A 67 -5.60 41.14 -10.76
CA PRO A 67 -5.31 39.84 -10.18
C PRO A 67 -4.29 39.96 -9.05
N ARG A 68 -4.69 39.55 -7.82
CA ARG A 68 -3.82 39.59 -6.65
C ARG A 68 -2.58 38.75 -6.89
N THR A 69 -1.41 39.33 -6.68
CA THR A 69 -0.14 38.60 -6.74
C THR A 69 0.11 37.88 -5.44
N CYS A 70 0.33 36.55 -5.52
CA CYS A 70 0.67 35.69 -4.40
C CYS A 70 2.15 35.88 -4.07
N ARG A 71 2.50 36.58 -2.99
CA ARG A 71 3.90 36.89 -2.65
C ARG A 71 4.32 36.54 -1.23
N SER A 72 3.45 36.00 -0.40
CA SER A 72 3.78 35.73 1.00
C SER A 72 3.33 34.35 1.49
N PHE A 73 3.98 33.85 2.53
CA PHE A 73 3.62 32.57 3.17
C PHE A 73 2.18 32.51 3.71
N VAL A 74 1.57 33.67 3.96
CA VAL A 74 0.17 33.77 4.41
C VAL A 74 -0.79 33.25 3.33
N ASP A 75 -0.40 33.25 2.09
CA ASP A 75 -1.21 32.77 0.96
C ASP A 75 -1.21 31.24 0.81
N LEU A 76 -0.26 30.52 1.40
CA LEU A 76 -0.12 29.07 1.25
C LEU A 76 -1.35 28.26 1.71
N PRO A 77 -2.01 28.55 2.84
CA PRO A 77 -3.25 27.87 3.23
C PRO A 77 -4.37 28.04 2.20
N SER A 78 -4.53 29.26 1.69
CA SER A 78 -5.51 29.57 0.65
C SER A 78 -5.21 28.84 -0.66
N LEU A 79 -3.94 28.81 -1.09
CA LEU A 79 -3.51 28.01 -2.25
C LEU A 79 -3.83 26.53 -2.05
N LYS A 80 -3.57 25.99 -0.87
CA LYS A 80 -3.87 24.58 -0.56
C LYS A 80 -5.37 24.29 -0.57
N ALA A 81 -6.20 25.18 -0.09
CA ALA A 81 -7.65 25.01 -0.07
C ALA A 81 -8.26 25.06 -1.48
N ASN A 82 -7.74 25.94 -2.35
CA ASN A 82 -8.39 26.31 -3.59
C ASN A 82 -7.74 25.71 -4.84
N VAL A 83 -6.45 25.29 -4.79
CA VAL A 83 -5.74 24.77 -5.97
C VAL A 83 -5.64 23.26 -5.92
N ARG A 84 -6.24 22.59 -6.90
CA ARG A 84 -6.09 21.14 -7.06
C ARG A 84 -4.74 20.81 -7.72
N VAL A 85 -3.92 20.05 -7.04
CA VAL A 85 -2.62 19.57 -7.52
C VAL A 85 -2.77 18.17 -8.13
N LEU A 86 -2.10 17.92 -9.25
CA LEU A 86 -2.04 16.61 -9.91
C LEU A 86 -1.61 15.52 -8.91
N ARG A 87 -2.17 14.32 -9.05
CA ARG A 87 -1.70 13.16 -8.27
C ARG A 87 -0.40 12.58 -8.83
N HIS A 88 -0.29 12.58 -10.16
CA HIS A 88 0.85 12.06 -10.92
C HIS A 88 1.27 13.07 -11.99
N ILE A 89 2.58 13.20 -12.18
CA ILE A 89 3.15 14.06 -13.20
C ILE A 89 3.26 13.25 -14.52
N PRO A 90 2.67 13.71 -15.63
CA PRO A 90 2.79 13.04 -16.92
C PRO A 90 4.27 12.83 -17.30
N LYS A 91 4.64 11.63 -17.77
CA LYS A 91 6.04 11.27 -18.07
C LYS A 91 6.75 12.32 -18.94
N GLY A 92 6.05 12.83 -19.98
CA GLY A 92 6.62 13.83 -20.89
C GLY A 92 6.82 15.23 -20.28
N ALA A 93 6.31 15.50 -19.06
CA ALA A 93 6.51 16.78 -18.36
C ALA A 93 7.54 16.68 -17.21
N ARG A 94 7.98 15.48 -16.83
CA ARG A 94 8.82 15.25 -15.63
C ARG A 94 10.20 15.91 -15.76
N ASN A 95 10.82 15.86 -16.93
CA ASN A 95 12.13 16.48 -17.17
C ASN A 95 12.07 18.00 -16.93
N LEU A 96 11.08 18.68 -17.53
CA LEU A 96 10.89 20.12 -17.38
C LEU A 96 10.57 20.50 -15.93
N ALA A 97 9.66 19.77 -15.28
CA ALA A 97 9.29 19.99 -13.88
C ALA A 97 10.49 19.79 -12.94
N ALA A 98 11.31 18.75 -13.18
CA ALA A 98 12.52 18.50 -12.41
C ALA A 98 13.55 19.63 -12.57
N GLY A 99 13.75 20.10 -13.80
CA GLY A 99 14.65 21.25 -14.07
C GLY A 99 14.19 22.51 -13.33
N LYS A 100 12.90 22.86 -13.42
CA LYS A 100 12.35 24.05 -12.72
C LYS A 100 12.46 23.95 -11.20
N LEU A 101 12.09 22.80 -10.62
CA LEU A 101 12.23 22.59 -9.18
C LEU A 101 13.69 22.61 -8.73
N CYS A 102 14.60 22.05 -9.54
CA CYS A 102 16.04 22.07 -9.28
C CYS A 102 16.57 23.51 -9.16
N THR A 103 16.22 24.38 -10.10
CA THR A 103 16.62 25.79 -10.07
C THR A 103 16.10 26.49 -8.81
N ILE A 104 14.82 26.29 -8.45
CA ILE A 104 14.25 26.88 -7.23
C ILE A 104 14.97 26.39 -5.97
N VAL A 105 15.30 25.09 -5.89
CA VAL A 105 16.06 24.52 -4.76
C VAL A 105 17.47 25.13 -4.68
N GLU A 106 18.14 25.30 -5.83
CA GLU A 106 19.47 25.92 -5.91
C GLU A 106 19.43 27.40 -5.51
N ASP A 107 18.38 28.14 -5.87
CA ASP A 107 18.16 29.52 -5.44
C ASP A 107 17.95 29.60 -3.93
N CYS A 108 17.13 28.75 -3.33
CA CYS A 108 16.98 28.66 -1.86
C CYS A 108 18.32 28.42 -1.15
N LEU A 109 19.17 27.56 -1.71
CA LEU A 109 20.49 27.24 -1.14
C LEU A 109 21.47 28.43 -1.24
N ARG A 110 21.35 29.23 -2.29
CA ARG A 110 22.23 30.37 -2.56
C ARG A 110 21.84 31.59 -1.75
N THR A 111 20.56 31.94 -1.69
CA THR A 111 20.07 33.21 -1.11
C THR A 111 19.56 33.04 0.32
N ASN A 112 19.00 31.90 0.65
CA ASN A 112 18.23 31.63 1.86
C ASN A 112 17.14 32.70 2.13
N SER A 113 16.64 33.37 1.08
CA SER A 113 15.64 34.43 1.18
C SER A 113 14.24 33.86 1.41
N ALA A 114 13.40 34.58 2.13
CA ALA A 114 11.99 34.23 2.33
C ALA A 114 11.23 34.07 0.99
N GLU A 115 11.57 34.91 0.00
CA GLU A 115 10.96 34.88 -1.33
C GLU A 115 11.24 33.56 -2.08
N ASP A 116 12.49 33.09 -2.11
CA ASP A 116 12.86 31.87 -2.81
C ASP A 116 12.30 30.63 -2.12
N TRP A 117 12.27 30.64 -0.78
CA TRP A 117 11.57 29.60 -0.01
C TRP A 117 10.05 29.61 -0.27
N PHE A 118 9.43 30.79 -0.46
CA PHE A 118 8.03 30.86 -0.85
C PHE A 118 7.80 30.23 -2.23
N LYS A 119 8.68 30.50 -3.20
CA LYS A 119 8.64 29.86 -4.53
C LYS A 119 8.72 28.33 -4.41
N LEU A 120 9.60 27.82 -3.53
CA LEU A 120 9.72 26.38 -3.28
C LEU A 120 8.44 25.77 -2.67
N LEU A 121 7.89 26.39 -1.63
CA LEU A 121 6.70 25.89 -0.94
C LEU A 121 5.40 26.04 -1.77
N SER A 122 5.36 26.98 -2.70
CA SER A 122 4.23 27.19 -3.61
C SER A 122 4.37 26.49 -4.96
N PHE A 123 5.52 25.88 -5.29
CA PHE A 123 5.81 25.27 -6.58
C PHE A 123 4.70 24.35 -7.10
N SER A 124 4.14 23.50 -6.25
CA SER A 124 3.12 22.53 -6.67
C SER A 124 1.82 23.21 -7.14
N TYR A 125 1.46 24.33 -6.55
CA TYR A 125 0.22 25.03 -6.84
C TYR A 125 0.27 25.77 -8.18
N PHE A 126 1.46 26.15 -8.64
CA PHE A 126 1.64 26.81 -9.93
C PHE A 126 2.04 25.83 -11.04
N ALA A 127 3.08 25.03 -10.79
CA ALA A 127 3.64 24.13 -11.80
C ALA A 127 2.82 22.83 -11.99
N LEU A 128 2.25 22.28 -10.91
CA LEU A 128 1.56 20.99 -10.92
C LEU A 128 0.04 21.11 -10.70
N LYS A 129 -0.53 22.32 -10.87
CA LYS A 129 -1.99 22.49 -10.81
C LYS A 129 -2.69 21.63 -11.86
N VAL A 130 -3.86 21.10 -11.52
CA VAL A 130 -4.70 20.38 -12.48
C VAL A 130 -5.15 21.36 -13.56
N PRO A 131 -4.80 21.12 -14.85
CA PRO A 131 -5.23 22.00 -15.93
C PRO A 131 -6.73 21.97 -16.16
N ASP A 132 -7.25 23.04 -16.74
CA ASP A 132 -8.65 23.16 -17.09
C ASP A 132 -9.09 22.11 -18.11
N VAL A 133 -10.32 21.63 -17.94
CA VAL A 133 -10.98 20.71 -18.87
C VAL A 133 -11.43 21.52 -20.08
N GLY A 134 -10.95 21.16 -21.29
CA GLY A 134 -11.30 21.84 -22.56
C GLY A 134 -10.05 22.13 -23.42
N GLY A 135 -10.27 22.41 -24.70
CA GLY A 135 -9.24 22.68 -25.70
C GLY A 135 -8.54 21.43 -26.26
N SER A 136 -7.89 21.59 -27.41
CA SER A 136 -7.27 20.51 -28.20
C SER A 136 -5.92 19.98 -27.65
N LYS A 137 -5.31 20.65 -26.66
CA LYS A 137 -3.99 20.32 -26.14
C LYS A 137 -4.01 19.10 -25.20
N SER A 138 -3.03 18.21 -25.34
CA SER A 138 -2.86 17.08 -24.44
C SER A 138 -2.59 17.50 -22.99
N LEU A 139 -2.91 16.63 -22.00
CA LEU A 139 -2.60 16.88 -20.58
C LEU A 139 -1.12 17.24 -20.38
N THR A 140 -0.22 16.50 -21.03
CA THR A 140 1.25 16.76 -20.95
C THR A 140 1.61 18.16 -21.43
N SER A 141 1.02 18.61 -22.56
CA SER A 141 1.26 19.95 -23.11
C SER A 141 0.74 21.04 -22.18
N LYS A 142 -0.45 20.84 -21.58
CA LYS A 142 -1.03 21.79 -20.62
C LYS A 142 -0.18 21.90 -19.34
N VAL A 143 0.32 20.77 -18.83
CA VAL A 143 1.21 20.74 -17.66
C VAL A 143 2.53 21.42 -17.96
N LYS A 144 3.14 21.19 -19.13
CA LYS A 144 4.34 21.93 -19.56
C LYS A 144 4.08 23.45 -19.58
N SER A 145 2.96 23.87 -20.16
CA SER A 145 2.59 25.29 -20.18
C SER A 145 2.43 25.90 -18.77
N ASN A 146 1.89 25.14 -17.81
CA ASN A 146 1.83 25.58 -16.41
C ASN A 146 3.24 25.75 -15.80
N ILE A 147 4.18 24.83 -16.09
CA ILE A 147 5.56 24.89 -15.58
C ILE A 147 6.31 26.10 -16.15
N ASP A 148 6.16 26.36 -17.45
CA ASP A 148 6.81 27.48 -18.14
C ASP A 148 6.21 28.84 -17.73
N GLY A 149 4.88 28.89 -17.59
CA GLY A 149 4.11 30.08 -17.21
C GLY A 149 3.87 30.21 -15.70
N ALA A 150 4.71 29.62 -14.85
CA ALA A 150 4.56 29.62 -13.38
C ALA A 150 4.77 31.02 -12.77
N ASN A 151 3.87 31.96 -13.10
CA ASN A 151 3.79 33.28 -12.48
C ASN A 151 2.85 33.20 -11.27
N ALA A 152 3.20 33.96 -10.25
CA ALA A 152 2.56 33.98 -8.93
C ALA A 152 1.20 34.71 -8.92
N TYR A 153 0.27 34.36 -9.81
CA TYR A 153 -1.12 34.86 -9.75
C TYR A 153 -2.00 33.86 -9.03
N PHE A 154 -2.89 34.33 -8.16
CA PHE A 154 -3.92 33.48 -7.53
C PHE A 154 -4.75 32.82 -8.64
N PRO A 155 -4.80 31.48 -8.67
CA PRO A 155 -5.70 30.82 -9.62
C PRO A 155 -7.15 31.11 -9.25
N GLU A 156 -7.98 31.35 -10.24
CA GLU A 156 -9.41 31.53 -10.03
C GLU A 156 -10.01 30.35 -9.23
N LEU A 157 -10.89 30.71 -8.28
CA LEU A 157 -11.60 29.75 -7.42
C LEU A 157 -12.54 28.92 -8.29
N LYS A 158 -12.32 27.60 -8.38
CA LYS A 158 -13.27 26.70 -9.03
C LYS A 158 -14.22 26.10 -8.03
N VAL A 159 -15.53 26.18 -8.37
CA VAL A 159 -16.60 25.49 -7.63
C VAL A 159 -16.25 24.00 -7.47
N PRO A 160 -16.41 23.41 -6.28
CA PRO A 160 -16.13 22.01 -6.04
C PRO A 160 -16.95 21.13 -6.99
N SER A 161 -16.28 20.29 -7.79
CA SER A 161 -16.96 19.25 -8.55
C SER A 161 -17.73 18.32 -7.61
N LYS A 162 -18.90 17.81 -8.04
CA LYS A 162 -19.70 16.83 -7.27
C LYS A 162 -18.78 15.74 -6.67
N PRO A 163 -18.99 15.36 -5.40
CA PRO A 163 -18.16 14.33 -4.77
C PRO A 163 -18.24 13.04 -5.60
N ALA A 164 -17.09 12.46 -5.92
CA ALA A 164 -17.04 11.16 -6.58
C ALA A 164 -17.68 10.10 -5.67
N SER A 165 -18.35 9.09 -6.25
CA SER A 165 -18.90 8.00 -5.44
C SER A 165 -17.79 7.35 -4.59
N LEU A 166 -18.15 6.89 -3.40
CA LEU A 166 -17.23 6.26 -2.44
C LEU A 166 -16.43 5.14 -3.13
N TYR A 167 -17.13 4.23 -3.79
CA TYR A 167 -16.50 3.05 -4.44
C TYR A 167 -15.55 3.45 -5.57
N ARG A 168 -15.90 4.42 -6.40
CA ARG A 168 -14.99 4.96 -7.43
C ARG A 168 -13.74 5.58 -6.81
N SER A 169 -13.87 6.22 -5.65
CA SER A 169 -12.74 6.80 -4.93
C SER A 169 -11.82 5.71 -4.37
N ILE A 170 -12.38 4.59 -3.87
CA ILE A 170 -11.65 3.43 -3.40
C ILE A 170 -10.89 2.77 -4.55
N GLU A 171 -11.56 2.49 -5.67
CA GLU A 171 -10.92 1.90 -6.86
C GLU A 171 -9.77 2.76 -7.37
N THR A 172 -9.97 4.08 -7.46
CA THR A 172 -8.91 5.01 -7.87
C THR A 172 -7.69 4.90 -6.96
N LYS A 173 -7.88 4.79 -5.64
CA LYS A 173 -6.77 4.61 -4.70
C LYS A 173 -6.05 3.28 -4.89
N VAL A 174 -6.77 2.20 -5.13
CA VAL A 174 -6.17 0.89 -5.44
C VAL A 174 -5.40 0.96 -6.75
N HIS A 175 -5.95 1.57 -7.80
CA HIS A 175 -5.27 1.77 -9.09
C HIS A 175 -3.96 2.56 -8.96
N ASP A 176 -3.90 3.50 -8.02
CA ASP A 176 -2.70 4.28 -7.67
C ASP A 176 -1.76 3.54 -6.70
N GLY A 177 -2.13 2.33 -6.23
CA GLY A 177 -1.37 1.54 -5.25
C GLY A 177 -1.51 2.03 -3.80
N ASP A 178 -2.44 2.94 -3.52
CA ASP A 178 -2.75 3.43 -2.16
C ASP A 178 -3.75 2.49 -1.45
N LEU A 179 -3.32 1.25 -1.19
CA LEU A 179 -4.17 0.26 -0.53
C LEU A 179 -4.60 0.69 0.88
N ARG A 180 -3.71 1.36 1.62
CA ARG A 180 -4.03 1.85 2.98
C ARG A 180 -5.11 2.94 2.95
N GLY A 181 -5.04 3.83 1.98
CA GLY A 181 -6.05 4.86 1.77
C GLY A 181 -7.38 4.27 1.30
N ALA A 182 -7.36 3.24 0.46
CA ALA A 182 -8.55 2.51 0.03
C ALA A 182 -9.24 1.83 1.23
N VAL A 183 -8.48 1.10 2.06
CA VAL A 183 -9.00 0.45 3.29
C VAL A 183 -9.58 1.46 4.27
N ARG A 184 -8.92 2.61 4.46
CA ARG A 184 -9.44 3.67 5.32
C ARG A 184 -10.80 4.19 4.83
N LEU A 185 -10.95 4.43 3.53
CA LEU A 185 -12.25 4.86 2.97
C LEU A 185 -13.33 3.79 3.11
N LEU A 186 -12.96 2.51 3.00
CA LEU A 186 -13.89 1.40 3.05
C LEU A 186 -14.40 1.12 4.45
N LEU A 187 -13.54 1.30 5.46
CA LEU A 187 -13.84 0.97 6.86
C LEU A 187 -13.98 2.21 7.75
N SER A 188 -14.01 3.40 7.19
CA SER A 188 -13.92 4.60 8.02
C SER A 188 -15.14 4.83 8.90
N ASP A 189 -15.11 4.18 10.07
CA ASP A 189 -15.77 4.71 11.28
C ASP A 189 -15.09 6.02 11.76
N SER A 190 -13.86 6.31 11.30
CA SER A 190 -13.15 7.55 11.57
C SER A 190 -13.28 8.50 10.38
N SER A 191 -14.39 9.21 10.32
CA SER A 191 -14.58 10.33 9.41
C SER A 191 -13.64 11.48 9.79
N LEU A 192 -13.29 12.32 8.82
CA LEU A 192 -12.79 13.65 9.14
C LEU A 192 -13.84 14.34 10.00
N ALA A 193 -13.43 14.84 11.16
CA ALA A 193 -14.33 15.65 11.98
C ALA A 193 -14.78 16.87 11.19
N PRO A 194 -16.04 17.32 11.36
CA PRO A 194 -16.55 18.47 10.64
C PRO A 194 -15.71 19.72 10.93
N MET A 195 -15.49 20.55 9.94
CA MET A 195 -14.77 21.82 10.10
C MET A 195 -15.68 22.87 10.74
N ASN A 196 -15.79 22.83 12.07
CA ASN A 196 -16.62 23.74 12.86
C ASN A 196 -15.90 24.20 14.13
N ASP A 197 -16.49 25.14 14.85
CA ASP A 197 -15.92 25.72 16.08
C ASP A 197 -15.72 24.68 17.19
N HIS A 198 -16.59 23.67 17.29
CA HIS A 198 -16.42 22.60 18.26
C HIS A 198 -15.13 21.80 18.00
N THR A 199 -14.89 21.39 16.76
CA THR A 199 -13.66 20.72 16.36
C THR A 199 -12.44 21.61 16.56
N LEU A 200 -12.55 22.91 16.25
CA LEU A 200 -11.46 23.88 16.46
C LEU A 200 -11.11 24.02 17.94
N ARG A 201 -12.09 24.09 18.84
CA ARG A 201 -11.85 24.14 20.30
C ARG A 201 -11.15 22.87 20.76
N ALA A 202 -11.68 21.69 20.38
CA ALA A 202 -11.07 20.43 20.74
C ALA A 202 -9.63 20.27 20.20
N LEU A 203 -9.32 20.84 19.04
CA LEU A 203 -7.94 20.89 18.53
C LEU A 203 -7.06 21.85 19.34
N LYS A 204 -7.57 22.99 19.78
CA LYS A 204 -6.85 23.91 20.67
C LYS A 204 -6.50 23.25 22.00
N ASP A 205 -7.45 22.54 22.62
CA ASP A 205 -7.24 21.80 23.86
C ASP A 205 -6.16 20.71 23.73
N LYS A 206 -6.02 20.13 22.52
CA LYS A 206 -4.96 19.14 22.22
C LYS A 206 -3.58 19.76 21.96
N HIS A 207 -3.47 21.07 21.79
CA HIS A 207 -2.20 21.79 21.57
C HIS A 207 -2.02 22.86 22.67
N PRO A 208 -1.69 22.45 23.90
CA PRO A 208 -1.57 23.37 25.05
C PRO A 208 -0.39 24.34 24.90
N ALA A 209 -0.41 25.38 25.72
CA ALA A 209 0.77 26.20 25.98
C ALA A 209 1.73 25.48 26.96
N PRO A 210 3.01 25.90 27.06
CA PRO A 210 3.93 25.35 28.04
C PRO A 210 3.37 25.44 29.47
N SER A 211 3.54 24.37 30.24
CA SER A 211 3.06 24.32 31.63
C SER A 211 3.93 25.10 32.60
N ARG A 212 5.14 25.45 32.21
CA ARG A 212 6.15 26.19 32.98
C ARG A 212 7.00 27.07 32.05
N GLN A 213 7.84 27.90 32.67
CA GLN A 213 8.86 28.63 31.92
C GLN A 213 9.87 27.63 31.34
N VAL A 214 9.99 27.64 29.99
CA VAL A 214 10.85 26.72 29.23
C VAL A 214 12.25 27.34 29.11
N VAL A 215 13.28 26.57 29.43
CA VAL A 215 14.69 26.96 29.27
C VAL A 215 15.34 26.02 28.25
N PHE A 216 15.51 26.50 27.02
CA PHE A 216 16.11 25.70 25.97
C PHE A 216 17.64 25.59 26.16
N PRO A 217 18.24 24.43 25.77
CA PRO A 217 19.67 24.29 25.69
C PRO A 217 20.25 25.27 24.64
N PRO A 218 21.60 25.49 24.61
CA PRO A 218 22.24 26.47 23.73
C PRO A 218 21.87 26.27 22.25
N GLU A 219 21.64 27.39 21.55
CA GLU A 219 21.43 27.34 20.09
C GLU A 219 22.67 26.76 19.40
N PRO A 220 22.47 25.79 18.43
CA PRO A 220 23.60 25.22 17.74
C PRO A 220 24.34 26.29 16.92
N ASN A 221 25.65 26.18 16.87
CA ASN A 221 26.55 27.06 16.13
C ASN A 221 27.15 26.34 14.92
N ILE A 222 27.99 27.02 14.14
CA ILE A 222 28.61 26.53 12.90
C ILE A 222 29.50 25.29 13.15
N THR A 223 30.05 25.14 14.35
CA THR A 223 30.93 24.01 14.73
C THR A 223 30.15 22.83 15.31
N SER A 224 28.84 22.98 15.54
CA SER A 224 28.01 21.91 16.07
C SER A 224 27.99 20.71 15.13
N PRO A 225 28.13 19.47 15.66
CA PRO A 225 28.08 18.27 14.82
C PRO A 225 26.70 18.16 14.14
N PHE A 226 26.68 17.74 12.87
CA PHE A 226 25.45 17.51 12.13
C PHE A 226 25.53 16.25 11.29
N LEU A 227 24.35 15.65 11.02
CA LEU A 227 24.23 14.51 10.12
C LEU A 227 24.46 14.95 8.68
N THR A 228 25.27 14.19 7.93
CA THR A 228 25.47 14.38 6.49
C THR A 228 24.84 13.21 5.73
N VAL A 229 24.12 13.52 4.65
CA VAL A 229 23.41 12.52 3.82
C VAL A 229 23.83 12.63 2.35
N SER A 230 23.93 11.47 1.70
CA SER A 230 24.22 11.33 0.28
C SER A 230 22.95 11.40 -0.60
N PRO A 231 23.08 11.61 -1.92
CA PRO A 231 21.95 11.47 -2.85
C PRO A 231 21.29 10.08 -2.81
N LEU A 232 22.04 9.03 -2.53
CA LEU A 232 21.51 7.66 -2.40
C LEU A 232 20.61 7.54 -1.17
N ASP A 233 21.03 8.08 -0.02
CA ASP A 233 20.22 8.09 1.21
C ASP A 233 18.91 8.82 0.99
N VAL A 234 18.95 9.97 0.31
CA VAL A 234 17.77 10.77 -0.05
C VAL A 234 16.84 9.99 -0.98
N SER A 235 17.39 9.33 -2.01
CA SER A 235 16.60 8.50 -2.93
C SER A 235 15.89 7.35 -2.19
N ASN A 236 16.61 6.66 -1.29
CA ASN A 236 16.08 5.58 -0.47
C ASN A 236 14.99 6.09 0.49
N ALA A 237 15.20 7.25 1.12
CA ALA A 237 14.21 7.87 1.99
C ALA A 237 12.94 8.26 1.23
N ILE A 238 13.06 8.85 0.02
CA ILE A 238 11.93 9.16 -0.86
C ILE A 238 11.18 7.87 -1.25
N ALA A 239 11.88 6.83 -1.63
CA ALA A 239 11.28 5.53 -1.98
C ALA A 239 10.55 4.86 -0.81
N SER A 240 10.97 5.11 0.42
CA SER A 240 10.40 4.50 1.63
C SER A 240 9.10 5.15 2.13
N PHE A 241 8.64 6.26 1.55
CA PHE A 241 7.30 6.80 1.87
C PHE A 241 6.20 5.86 1.35
N TYR A 242 5.11 5.75 2.08
CA TYR A 242 3.95 4.98 1.62
C TYR A 242 3.29 5.64 0.40
N ASN A 243 2.76 4.81 -0.51
CA ASN A 243 1.91 5.28 -1.59
C ASN A 243 0.68 6.00 -1.00
N GLY A 244 0.19 7.03 -1.69
CA GLY A 244 -0.94 7.81 -1.21
C GLY A 244 -0.64 8.76 -0.05
N SER A 245 0.64 8.88 0.40
CA SER A 245 1.00 9.85 1.45
C SER A 245 0.55 11.26 1.08
N ALA A 246 -0.13 11.92 2.03
CA ALA A 246 -0.70 13.24 1.84
C ALA A 246 0.38 14.33 1.69
N ALA A 247 0.01 15.41 1.01
CA ALA A 247 0.82 16.63 0.93
C ALA A 247 0.66 17.49 2.22
N GLY A 248 1.72 18.19 2.59
CA GLY A 248 1.70 19.23 3.60
C GLY A 248 1.13 20.55 3.09
N LEU A 249 1.58 21.64 3.69
CA LEU A 249 1.22 23.00 3.28
C LEU A 249 1.78 23.35 1.88
N ASP A 250 2.88 22.71 1.48
CA ASP A 250 3.55 22.88 0.19
C ASP A 250 2.84 22.18 -0.98
N GLY A 251 1.76 21.43 -0.74
CA GLY A 251 1.04 20.68 -1.78
C GLY A 251 1.84 19.56 -2.46
N LEU A 252 3.14 19.45 -2.19
CA LEU A 252 4.01 18.40 -2.72
C LEU A 252 3.79 17.08 -1.99
N ARG A 253 3.69 16.00 -2.78
CA ARG A 253 3.57 14.62 -2.28
C ARG A 253 4.89 13.88 -2.45
N PRO A 254 5.18 12.87 -1.62
CA PRO A 254 6.33 11.98 -1.86
C PRO A 254 6.31 11.35 -3.27
N GLN A 255 5.12 11.10 -3.82
CA GLN A 255 4.96 10.57 -5.18
C GLN A 255 5.51 11.54 -6.25
N HIS A 256 5.33 12.85 -6.08
CA HIS A 256 5.90 13.83 -7.00
C HIS A 256 7.44 13.78 -7.00
N LEU A 257 8.07 13.70 -5.82
CA LEU A 257 9.53 13.58 -5.73
C LEU A 257 10.03 12.29 -6.40
N ARG A 258 9.37 11.15 -6.18
CA ARG A 258 9.69 9.88 -6.86
C ARG A 258 9.65 10.02 -8.39
N GLU A 259 8.64 10.70 -8.91
CA GLU A 259 8.45 10.90 -10.33
C GLU A 259 9.47 11.87 -10.93
N LEU A 260 9.84 12.91 -10.19
CA LEU A 260 10.79 13.94 -10.60
C LEU A 260 12.25 13.46 -10.55
N ILE A 261 12.59 12.45 -9.75
CA ILE A 261 13.91 11.80 -9.72
C ILE A 261 13.95 10.50 -10.53
N SER A 262 12.82 10.12 -11.18
CA SER A 262 12.74 8.89 -11.99
C SER A 262 13.51 9.03 -13.30
N PRO A 263 13.90 7.92 -13.97
CA PRO A 263 14.58 7.95 -15.27
C PRO A 263 13.85 8.76 -16.33
N SER A 264 12.52 8.85 -16.25
CA SER A 264 11.72 9.67 -17.17
C SER A 264 11.91 11.20 -17.00
N ALA A 265 12.56 11.62 -15.93
CA ALA A 265 13.00 13.02 -15.73
C ALA A 265 14.38 13.31 -16.34
N GLY A 266 15.09 12.30 -16.88
CA GLY A 266 16.38 12.46 -17.56
C GLY A 266 17.47 13.07 -16.67
N SER A 267 18.39 13.80 -17.29
CA SER A 267 19.51 14.47 -16.58
C SER A 267 19.04 15.44 -15.49
N ASN A 268 17.94 16.16 -15.72
CA ASN A 268 17.36 17.06 -14.71
C ASN A 268 16.90 16.33 -13.46
N GLY A 269 16.45 15.08 -13.58
CA GLY A 269 16.12 14.25 -12.40
C GLY A 269 17.32 13.93 -11.53
N CYS A 270 18.47 13.58 -12.14
CA CYS A 270 19.73 13.34 -11.44
C CYS A 270 20.26 14.61 -10.76
N ARG A 271 20.23 15.75 -11.48
CA ARG A 271 20.62 17.05 -10.93
C ARG A 271 19.74 17.45 -9.75
N LEU A 272 18.41 17.29 -9.87
CA LEU A 272 17.47 17.58 -8.80
C LEU A 272 17.74 16.72 -7.57
N LEU A 273 18.03 15.42 -7.72
CA LEU A 273 18.36 14.55 -6.58
C LEU A 273 19.59 15.06 -5.84
N GLY A 274 20.63 15.48 -6.55
CA GLY A 274 21.82 16.11 -5.98
C GLY A 274 21.48 17.41 -5.22
N SER A 275 20.63 18.26 -5.80
CA SER A 275 20.21 19.53 -5.17
C SER A 275 19.31 19.30 -3.94
N ILE A 276 18.42 18.29 -3.98
CA ILE A 276 17.63 17.88 -2.78
C ILE A 276 18.56 17.37 -1.68
N ALA A 277 19.63 16.61 -2.00
CA ALA A 277 20.59 16.16 -0.98
C ALA A 277 21.32 17.34 -0.33
N LYS A 278 21.71 18.34 -1.12
CA LYS A 278 22.29 19.60 -0.59
C LYS A 278 21.28 20.33 0.29
N LEU A 279 20.00 20.40 -0.10
CA LEU A 279 18.93 21.01 0.69
C LEU A 279 18.71 20.26 2.02
N CYS A 280 18.72 18.93 2.00
CA CYS A 280 18.63 18.13 3.24
C CYS A 280 19.81 18.44 4.18
N ASN A 281 21.04 18.48 3.66
CA ASN A 281 22.22 18.82 4.44
C ASN A 281 22.19 20.26 4.96
N PHE A 282 21.65 21.20 4.20
CA PHE A 282 21.43 22.59 4.63
C PHE A 282 20.46 22.66 5.82
N LEU A 283 19.33 21.95 5.75
CA LEU A 283 18.36 21.87 6.84
C LEU A 283 18.93 21.12 8.07
N LEU A 284 19.73 20.06 7.85
CA LEU A 284 20.39 19.30 8.92
C LEU A 284 21.40 20.14 9.70
N ARG A 285 22.04 21.13 9.07
CA ARG A 285 22.91 22.12 9.72
C ARG A 285 22.15 23.16 10.54
N GLY A 286 20.82 23.25 10.41
CA GLY A 286 20.07 24.27 11.10
C GLY A 286 20.19 25.69 10.53
N LEU A 287 20.39 25.82 9.22
CA LEU A 287 20.69 27.13 8.58
C LEU A 287 19.45 27.84 8.02
N LEU A 288 18.25 27.32 8.25
CA LEU A 288 17.02 27.88 7.69
C LEU A 288 16.73 29.29 8.25
N ASN A 289 16.39 30.21 7.34
CA ASN A 289 15.92 31.55 7.67
C ASN A 289 14.76 31.52 8.69
N VAL A 290 14.83 32.40 9.71
CA VAL A 290 13.88 32.47 10.81
C VAL A 290 12.44 32.72 10.35
N GLU A 291 12.23 33.54 9.32
CA GLU A 291 10.92 33.87 8.78
C GLU A 291 10.24 32.65 8.12
N VAL A 292 11.02 31.71 7.62
CA VAL A 292 10.54 30.49 6.96
C VAL A 292 10.17 29.37 7.93
N ARG A 293 10.84 29.34 9.10
CA ARG A 293 10.68 28.26 10.09
C ARG A 293 9.23 27.97 10.47
N PRO A 294 8.35 28.96 10.76
CA PRO A 294 6.96 28.70 11.15
C PRO A 294 6.13 28.00 10.06
N PHE A 295 6.50 28.11 8.79
CA PHE A 295 5.80 27.53 7.63
C PHE A 295 6.40 26.21 7.20
N LEU A 296 7.72 26.10 7.04
CA LEU A 296 8.38 24.85 6.66
C LEU A 296 8.24 23.79 7.77
N TYR A 297 8.42 24.21 9.03
CA TYR A 297 8.26 23.34 10.22
C TYR A 297 6.82 23.34 10.76
N GLY A 298 5.93 24.11 10.15
CA GLY A 298 4.49 24.04 10.34
C GLY A 298 3.85 22.82 9.69
N ALA A 299 2.56 22.66 9.89
CA ALA A 299 1.82 21.54 9.34
C ALA A 299 0.36 21.90 9.00
N SER A 300 -0.20 21.19 8.05
CA SER A 300 -1.67 21.17 7.87
C SER A 300 -2.28 20.22 8.87
N LEU A 301 -3.20 20.71 9.67
CA LEU A 301 -3.86 19.96 10.72
C LEU A 301 -5.13 19.30 10.18
N CYS A 302 -5.28 18.00 10.44
CA CYS A 302 -6.49 17.24 10.16
C CYS A 302 -7.02 16.68 11.48
N ALA A 303 -8.33 16.79 11.71
CA ALA A 303 -9.01 16.20 12.84
C ALA A 303 -9.65 14.87 12.43
N LEU A 304 -9.29 13.77 13.08
CA LEU A 304 -9.94 12.47 12.91
C LEU A 304 -10.84 12.20 14.10
N SER A 305 -12.10 11.88 13.86
CA SER A 305 -13.04 11.47 14.91
C SER A 305 -12.61 10.10 15.46
N LYS A 306 -12.63 9.93 16.77
CA LYS A 306 -12.48 8.64 17.45
C LYS A 306 -13.85 7.99 17.67
N LYS A 307 -13.88 6.69 17.95
CA LYS A 307 -15.12 5.95 18.30
C LYS A 307 -15.77 6.45 19.61
N ASP A 308 -14.95 6.96 20.52
CA ASP A 308 -15.36 7.55 21.80
C ASP A 308 -15.84 9.03 21.69
N GLY A 309 -16.05 9.53 20.47
CA GLY A 309 -16.44 10.93 20.22
C GLY A 309 -15.29 11.93 20.33
N GLY A 310 -14.09 11.49 20.75
CA GLY A 310 -12.92 12.34 20.85
C GLY A 310 -12.29 12.64 19.49
N ILE A 311 -11.32 13.58 19.47
CA ILE A 311 -10.59 13.97 18.27
C ILE A 311 -9.12 13.57 18.37
N ARG A 312 -8.58 13.03 17.26
CA ARG A 312 -7.13 12.82 17.08
C ARG A 312 -6.59 13.86 16.09
N PRO A 313 -5.71 14.77 16.53
CA PRO A 313 -5.07 15.73 15.65
C PRO A 313 -3.97 15.03 14.84
N ILE A 314 -3.94 15.23 13.53
CA ILE A 314 -2.87 14.74 12.64
C ILE A 314 -2.24 15.94 11.94
N ALA A 315 -0.98 16.21 12.24
CA ALA A 315 -0.20 17.29 11.66
C ALA A 315 0.58 16.77 10.42
N ILE A 316 0.21 17.23 9.24
CA ILE A 316 0.85 16.83 7.97
C ILE A 316 1.86 17.90 7.59
N GLY A 317 3.12 17.68 7.92
CA GLY A 317 4.23 18.61 7.61
C GLY A 317 4.58 18.65 6.13
N CYS A 318 5.29 19.72 5.72
CA CYS A 318 5.86 19.87 4.39
C CYS A 318 6.76 18.70 4.01
N ILE A 319 6.85 18.39 2.70
CA ILE A 319 7.55 17.18 2.24
C ILE A 319 9.04 17.21 2.62
N PHE A 320 9.70 18.35 2.54
CA PHE A 320 11.14 18.46 2.84
C PHE A 320 11.42 18.28 4.35
N ARG A 321 10.60 18.84 5.24
CA ARG A 321 10.67 18.55 6.68
C ARG A 321 10.54 17.04 6.94
N ARG A 322 9.52 16.40 6.37
CA ARG A 322 9.25 14.97 6.55
C ARG A 322 10.37 14.09 5.98
N LEU A 323 11.00 14.52 4.89
CA LEU A 323 12.14 13.83 4.27
C LEU A 323 13.37 13.88 5.19
N VAL A 324 13.72 15.06 5.69
CA VAL A 324 14.86 15.21 6.63
C VAL A 324 14.60 14.47 7.94
N ALA A 325 13.39 14.58 8.51
CA ALA A 325 13.00 13.83 9.70
C ALA A 325 13.16 12.30 9.51
N LYS A 326 12.82 11.79 8.32
CA LYS A 326 12.98 10.38 7.97
C LYS A 326 14.45 9.95 7.88
N LEU A 327 15.30 10.80 7.31
CA LEU A 327 16.75 10.58 7.24
C LEU A 327 17.35 10.55 8.65
N CYS A 328 16.95 11.45 9.54
CA CYS A 328 17.34 11.45 10.96
C CYS A 328 16.94 10.13 11.65
N CYS A 329 15.67 9.69 11.46
CA CYS A 329 15.21 8.40 12.02
C CYS A 329 16.00 7.20 11.51
N GLN A 330 16.34 7.18 10.22
CA GLN A 330 17.14 6.09 9.65
C GLN A 330 18.55 6.05 10.22
N SER A 331 19.20 7.21 10.34
CA SER A 331 20.54 7.32 10.90
C SER A 331 20.61 6.93 12.39
N ALA A 332 19.60 7.37 13.19
CA ALA A 332 19.58 7.12 14.64
C ALA A 332 19.08 5.71 15.03
N LYS A 333 18.48 4.97 14.09
CA LYS A 333 17.68 3.77 14.40
C LYS A 333 18.41 2.73 15.25
N GLU A 334 19.60 2.29 14.84
CA GLU A 334 20.34 1.21 15.52
C GLU A 334 20.82 1.64 16.90
N ARG A 335 21.48 2.81 16.98
CA ARG A 335 22.00 3.35 18.25
C ARG A 335 20.86 3.60 19.23
N MET A 336 19.78 4.24 18.81
CA MET A 336 18.68 4.56 19.71
C MET A 336 17.87 3.33 20.08
N SER A 337 17.70 2.36 19.20
CA SER A 337 17.11 1.06 19.56
C SER A 337 17.87 0.39 20.70
N SER A 338 19.19 0.41 20.65
CA SER A 338 20.04 -0.16 21.72
C SER A 338 19.97 0.61 23.02
N TYR A 339 19.93 1.94 22.97
CA TYR A 339 19.81 2.83 24.14
C TYR A 339 18.47 2.70 24.86
N LEU A 340 17.38 2.57 24.10
CA LEU A 340 16.02 2.52 24.62
C LEU A 340 15.65 1.18 25.23
N GLN A 341 16.21 0.08 24.67
CA GLN A 341 15.97 -1.28 25.16
C GLN A 341 16.63 -1.50 26.54
N PRO A 342 16.10 -2.45 27.35
CA PRO A 342 14.91 -3.28 27.09
C PRO A 342 13.58 -2.64 27.49
N LYS A 343 13.57 -1.43 28.07
CA LYS A 343 12.39 -0.83 28.70
C LYS A 343 11.47 -0.11 27.73
N GLN A 344 12.01 0.69 26.80
CA GLN A 344 11.24 1.38 25.78
C GLN A 344 11.38 0.68 24.42
N LEU A 345 10.30 0.13 23.89
CA LEU A 345 10.26 -0.66 22.68
C LEU A 345 9.63 0.07 21.48
N GLY A 346 9.15 1.29 21.65
CA GLY A 346 8.36 2.04 20.67
C GLY A 346 9.15 2.61 19.49
N PHE A 347 10.50 2.65 19.56
CA PHE A 347 11.32 3.15 18.46
C PHE A 347 12.45 2.18 18.09
N GLY A 348 12.51 1.81 16.82
CA GLY A 348 13.61 1.05 16.23
C GLY A 348 13.68 -0.43 16.61
N THR A 349 12.98 -0.88 17.64
CA THR A 349 13.03 -2.24 18.17
C THR A 349 12.25 -3.20 17.29
N ALA A 350 12.96 -4.14 16.68
CA ALA A 350 12.32 -5.23 15.93
C ALA A 350 11.51 -6.12 16.88
N LYS A 351 10.28 -6.48 16.48
CA LYS A 351 9.35 -7.32 17.27
C LYS A 351 9.03 -6.76 18.67
N GLY A 352 9.19 -5.45 18.90
CA GLY A 352 8.97 -4.82 20.20
C GLY A 352 7.57 -5.07 20.78
N CYS A 353 6.51 -4.94 19.99
CA CYS A 353 5.14 -5.26 20.42
C CYS A 353 4.98 -6.72 20.84
N GLU A 354 5.58 -7.66 20.07
CA GLU A 354 5.51 -9.09 20.35
C GLU A 354 6.23 -9.41 21.67
N ALA A 355 7.44 -8.84 21.85
CA ALA A 355 8.21 -9.01 23.08
C ALA A 355 7.49 -8.44 24.31
N ALA A 356 6.84 -7.27 24.18
CA ALA A 356 6.03 -6.70 25.26
C ALA A 356 4.90 -7.64 25.71
N ILE A 357 4.21 -8.27 24.75
CA ILE A 357 3.11 -9.21 25.05
C ILE A 357 3.65 -10.52 25.67
N HIS A 358 4.69 -11.11 25.07
CA HIS A 358 5.27 -12.36 25.57
C HIS A 358 5.92 -12.17 26.95
N SER A 359 6.57 -11.04 27.22
CA SER A 359 7.13 -10.74 28.56
C SER A 359 6.03 -10.55 29.59
N THR A 360 4.98 -9.80 29.28
CA THR A 360 3.85 -9.62 30.20
C THR A 360 3.15 -10.92 30.50
N ARG A 361 2.91 -11.76 29.48
CA ARG A 361 2.34 -13.09 29.64
C ARG A 361 3.24 -13.99 30.50
N SER A 362 4.53 -14.03 30.21
CA SER A 362 5.50 -14.83 30.94
C SER A 362 5.59 -14.38 32.41
N PHE A 363 5.53 -13.07 32.65
CA PHE A 363 5.49 -12.51 34.00
C PHE A 363 4.22 -12.95 34.75
N ALA A 364 3.04 -12.82 34.11
CA ALA A 364 1.77 -13.19 34.72
C ALA A 364 1.71 -14.68 35.13
N PHE A 365 2.11 -15.59 34.21
CA PHE A 365 2.11 -17.02 34.47
C PHE A 365 3.11 -17.47 35.53
N ARG A 366 4.29 -16.82 35.60
CA ARG A 366 5.29 -17.13 36.62
C ARG A 366 4.88 -16.70 38.01
N ASN A 367 4.01 -15.74 38.13
CA ASN A 367 3.61 -15.12 39.37
C ASN A 367 2.11 -15.42 39.73
N GLU A 368 1.50 -16.44 39.13
CA GLU A 368 0.08 -16.77 39.30
C GLU A 368 -0.28 -17.09 40.76
N ALA A 369 0.65 -17.64 41.52
CA ALA A 369 0.47 -17.91 42.94
C ALA A 369 0.97 -16.81 43.86
N SER A 370 1.50 -15.71 43.32
CA SER A 370 2.07 -14.59 44.10
C SER A 370 1.08 -13.42 44.22
N ASN A 371 1.26 -12.55 45.22
CA ASN A 371 0.52 -11.31 45.33
C ASN A 371 1.02 -10.20 44.38
N PHE A 372 1.45 -10.59 43.19
CA PHE A 372 1.90 -9.63 42.20
C PHE A 372 0.75 -9.09 41.38
N ILE A 373 0.91 -7.84 40.97
CA ILE A 373 -0.07 -7.17 40.13
C ILE A 373 0.61 -6.64 38.85
N ILE A 374 -0.19 -6.47 37.81
CA ILE A 374 0.20 -5.81 36.56
C ILE A 374 -0.62 -4.54 36.42
N LEU A 375 0.06 -3.45 36.19
CA LEU A 375 -0.51 -2.11 36.03
C LEU A 375 -0.29 -1.61 34.61
N LYS A 376 -1.37 -1.22 33.93
CA LYS A 376 -1.33 -0.50 32.66
C LYS A 376 -1.45 1.00 32.91
N ILE A 377 -0.56 1.77 32.34
CA ILE A 377 -0.48 3.23 32.50
C ILE A 377 -0.84 3.91 31.17
N ASP A 378 -1.82 4.82 31.20
CA ASP A 378 -2.22 5.69 30.09
C ASP A 378 -1.79 7.12 30.39
N ILE A 379 -1.18 7.78 29.40
CA ILE A 379 -0.76 9.19 29.51
C ILE A 379 -1.67 10.07 28.65
N LYS A 380 -2.24 11.13 29.26
CA LYS A 380 -3.12 12.07 28.54
C LYS A 380 -2.35 12.85 27.49
N ASN A 381 -2.84 12.78 26.23
CA ASN A 381 -2.33 13.63 25.12
C ASN A 381 -0.80 13.65 24.96
N ALA A 382 -0.13 12.55 25.30
CA ALA A 382 1.29 12.39 25.56
C ALA A 382 2.20 13.12 24.55
N PHE A 383 2.03 12.85 23.24
CA PHE A 383 2.87 13.42 22.19
C PHE A 383 2.80 14.95 22.09
N ASN A 384 1.66 15.55 22.42
CA ASN A 384 1.48 17.00 22.30
C ASN A 384 1.73 17.77 23.61
N SER A 385 2.04 17.05 24.70
CA SER A 385 2.15 17.66 26.04
C SER A 385 3.55 17.68 26.63
N VAL A 386 4.46 16.80 26.16
CA VAL A 386 5.84 16.75 26.67
C VAL A 386 6.58 18.06 26.42
N GLU A 387 7.26 18.59 27.43
CA GLU A 387 8.00 19.88 27.35
C GLU A 387 9.17 19.78 26.37
N ARG A 388 9.34 20.83 25.54
CA ARG A 388 10.33 20.81 24.44
C ARG A 388 11.77 20.97 24.88
N ASP A 389 12.01 21.65 26.03
CA ASP A 389 13.35 21.74 26.60
C ASP A 389 13.85 20.35 27.03
N THR A 390 12.99 19.53 27.61
CA THR A 390 13.30 18.13 27.92
C THR A 390 13.68 17.37 26.68
N ILE A 391 12.87 17.48 25.61
CA ILE A 391 13.17 16.83 24.30
C ILE A 391 14.55 17.31 23.80
N LEU A 392 14.81 18.61 23.80
CA LEU A 392 16.04 19.18 23.21
C LEU A 392 17.28 18.85 24.02
N ASN A 393 17.18 18.80 25.36
CA ASN A 393 18.26 18.37 26.24
C ASN A 393 18.64 16.91 25.98
N GLU A 394 17.64 16.00 25.90
CA GLU A 394 17.89 14.60 25.61
C GLU A 394 18.46 14.37 24.19
N VAL A 395 18.00 15.13 23.19
CA VAL A 395 18.55 15.08 21.84
C VAL A 395 20.00 15.57 21.80
N LEU A 396 20.32 16.65 22.50
CA LEU A 396 21.68 17.17 22.58
C LEU A 396 22.64 16.16 23.19
N GLU A 397 22.21 15.49 24.26
CA GLU A 397 23.01 14.46 24.94
C GLU A 397 23.14 13.16 24.15
N GLN A 398 22.02 12.63 23.66
CA GLN A 398 21.98 11.29 23.07
C GLN A 398 22.24 11.28 21.55
N THR A 399 21.87 12.34 20.83
CA THR A 399 21.99 12.43 19.38
C THR A 399 22.46 13.81 18.92
N PRO A 400 23.64 14.28 19.35
CA PRO A 400 24.11 15.65 19.08
C PRO A 400 24.17 15.99 17.58
N SER A 401 24.41 14.99 16.70
CA SER A 401 24.41 15.23 15.25
C SER A 401 23.03 15.53 14.64
N LEU A 402 21.95 15.26 15.35
CA LEU A 402 20.58 15.61 14.94
C LEU A 402 20.10 16.92 15.56
N TYR A 403 20.81 17.40 16.59
CA TYR A 403 20.40 18.53 17.39
C TYR A 403 20.15 19.81 16.58
N PRO A 404 21.01 20.24 15.63
CA PRO A 404 20.78 21.48 14.90
C PRO A 404 19.46 21.51 14.14
N PHE A 405 19.09 20.41 13.49
CA PHE A 405 17.81 20.31 12.79
C PHE A 405 16.61 20.28 13.76
N ILE A 406 16.72 19.46 14.82
CA ILE A 406 15.62 19.28 15.78
C ILE A 406 15.41 20.58 16.58
N TYR A 407 16.49 21.29 16.96
CA TYR A 407 16.41 22.60 17.58
C TYR A 407 15.58 23.57 16.75
N GLN A 408 15.89 23.72 15.45
CA GLN A 408 15.11 24.60 14.58
C GLN A 408 13.64 24.21 14.43
N CYS A 409 13.34 22.91 14.48
CA CYS A 409 11.96 22.42 14.39
C CYS A 409 11.12 22.71 15.65
N TYR A 410 11.76 22.75 16.85
CA TYR A 410 11.04 22.65 18.11
C TYR A 410 11.38 23.76 19.14
N ALA A 411 12.46 24.50 18.99
CA ALA A 411 12.81 25.61 19.91
C ALA A 411 11.90 26.85 19.76
N SER A 412 11.18 26.93 18.63
CA SER A 412 10.22 28.02 18.36
C SER A 412 8.83 27.47 18.07
N PRO A 413 7.76 28.22 18.38
CA PRO A 413 6.41 27.84 17.99
C PRO A 413 6.28 27.74 16.45
N SER A 414 5.65 26.66 15.96
CA SER A 414 5.34 26.48 14.53
C SER A 414 3.84 26.54 14.27
N ASN A 415 3.46 26.89 13.04
CA ASN A 415 2.07 27.10 12.66
C ASN A 415 1.37 25.76 12.32
N LEU A 416 0.17 25.54 12.86
CA LEU A 416 -0.73 24.46 12.49
C LEU A 416 -1.96 25.05 11.82
N PHE A 417 -2.16 24.72 10.56
CA PHE A 417 -3.22 25.30 9.72
C PHE A 417 -4.44 24.39 9.68
N PHE A 418 -5.58 24.85 10.20
CA PHE A 418 -6.86 24.17 10.18
C PHE A 418 -7.92 25.10 9.58
N SER A 419 -8.38 24.82 8.36
CA SER A 419 -9.18 25.77 7.56
C SER A 419 -8.52 27.16 7.54
N ASP A 420 -9.23 28.19 7.89
CA ASP A 420 -8.76 29.58 7.95
C ASP A 420 -8.12 29.96 9.30
N SER A 421 -8.04 29.00 10.22
CA SER A 421 -7.47 29.20 11.57
C SER A 421 -6.03 28.72 11.66
N ILE A 422 -5.21 29.46 12.41
CA ILE A 422 -3.83 29.11 12.71
C ILE A 422 -3.72 28.83 14.22
N LEU A 423 -3.36 27.59 14.56
CA LEU A 423 -2.99 27.20 15.90
C LEU A 423 -1.47 27.21 16.04
N LYS A 424 -0.98 27.38 17.24
CA LYS A 424 0.47 27.29 17.52
C LYS A 424 0.81 25.92 18.11
N SER A 425 1.81 25.26 17.56
CA SER A 425 2.47 24.11 18.16
C SER A 425 3.63 24.61 19.01
N GLN A 426 3.46 24.65 20.33
CA GLN A 426 4.43 25.22 21.27
C GLN A 426 5.06 24.18 22.19
N VAL A 427 4.34 23.08 22.44
CA VAL A 427 4.71 21.97 23.32
C VAL A 427 4.63 20.67 22.51
N GLY A 428 5.31 19.66 22.95
CA GLY A 428 5.30 18.33 22.39
C GLY A 428 5.89 18.18 21.01
N ALA A 429 5.84 16.94 20.51
CA ALA A 429 6.18 16.57 19.17
C ALA A 429 4.90 16.47 18.32
N GLN A 430 4.92 17.00 17.09
CA GLN A 430 3.73 16.99 16.23
C GLN A 430 3.31 15.56 15.84
N GLN A 431 2.05 15.19 16.10
CA GLN A 431 1.50 13.91 15.67
C GLN A 431 1.45 13.81 14.13
N GLY A 432 2.40 13.10 13.56
CA GLY A 432 2.61 12.96 12.10
C GLY A 432 4.00 13.34 11.64
N ASP A 433 4.83 13.90 12.52
CA ASP A 433 6.27 14.03 12.30
C ASP A 433 6.92 12.63 12.42
N PRO A 434 7.74 12.19 11.45
CA PRO A 434 8.48 10.93 11.56
C PRO A 434 9.40 10.84 12.80
N LEU A 435 9.90 11.97 13.28
CA LEU A 435 10.74 12.04 14.50
C LEU A 435 9.94 11.91 15.80
N GLY A 436 8.62 12.15 15.79
CA GLY A 436 7.79 12.15 16.98
C GLY A 436 8.02 10.95 17.92
N PRO A 437 7.98 9.71 17.43
CA PRO A 437 8.25 8.52 18.24
C PRO A 437 9.62 8.52 18.93
N LEU A 438 10.69 8.90 18.23
CA LEU A 438 12.03 8.99 18.80
C LEU A 438 12.11 10.05 19.90
N LEU A 439 11.62 11.25 19.63
CA LEU A 439 11.67 12.38 20.53
C LEU A 439 10.89 12.09 21.83
N PHE A 440 9.73 11.48 21.73
CA PHE A 440 8.94 11.08 22.89
C PHE A 440 9.64 9.98 23.70
N CYS A 441 10.17 8.93 23.04
CA CYS A 441 10.90 7.88 23.74
C CYS A 441 12.13 8.41 24.50
N LEU A 442 12.89 9.34 23.91
CA LEU A 442 14.03 9.98 24.56
C LEU A 442 13.61 10.76 25.81
N ALA A 443 12.55 11.55 25.72
CA ALA A 443 12.08 12.41 26.80
C ALA A 443 11.70 11.63 28.08
N ILE A 444 11.16 10.42 27.94
CA ILE A 444 10.74 9.60 29.09
C ILE A 444 11.81 8.56 29.52
N GLN A 445 12.82 8.30 28.70
CA GLN A 445 13.74 7.15 28.90
C GLN A 445 14.42 7.17 30.28
N LYS A 446 14.93 8.31 30.73
CA LYS A 446 15.59 8.41 32.02
C LYS A 446 14.63 8.15 33.19
N ILE A 447 13.39 8.64 33.05
CA ILE A 447 12.35 8.47 34.10
C ILE A 447 12.01 6.97 34.23
N ILE A 448 11.67 6.32 33.13
CA ILE A 448 11.26 4.90 33.15
C ILE A 448 12.44 3.96 33.49
N SER A 449 13.69 4.40 33.24
CA SER A 449 14.88 3.60 33.55
C SER A 449 15.14 3.50 35.07
N ASN A 450 14.65 4.44 35.86
CA ASN A 450 14.81 4.46 37.31
C ASN A 450 13.76 3.65 38.07
N LEU A 451 12.74 3.10 37.39
CA LEU A 451 11.72 2.28 38.02
C LEU A 451 12.27 0.89 38.39
N LYS A 452 11.82 0.35 39.51
CA LYS A 452 12.31 -0.89 40.12
C LYS A 452 11.42 -2.10 39.85
N ALA A 453 10.25 -1.89 39.24
CA ALA A 453 9.31 -2.96 38.90
C ALA A 453 9.99 -4.08 38.07
N PRO A 454 9.88 -5.36 38.48
CA PRO A 454 10.47 -6.49 37.75
C PRO A 454 10.00 -6.64 36.30
N LEU A 455 8.75 -6.26 36.02
CA LEU A 455 8.25 -6.05 34.67
C LEU A 455 8.13 -4.53 34.46
N ASN A 456 8.93 -3.97 33.54
CA ASN A 456 8.92 -2.55 33.20
C ASN A 456 9.07 -2.41 31.68
N VAL A 457 7.94 -2.28 30.98
CA VAL A 457 7.87 -2.27 29.52
C VAL A 457 7.03 -1.10 29.04
N TRP A 458 7.57 -0.34 28.10
CA TRP A 458 6.90 0.78 27.47
C TRP A 458 6.90 0.64 25.94
N TYR A 459 5.78 0.96 25.35
CA TYR A 459 5.66 1.08 23.90
C TYR A 459 5.11 2.47 23.56
N LEU A 460 6.00 3.42 23.32
CA LEU A 460 5.68 4.86 23.26
C LEU A 460 5.10 5.33 24.60
N ASP A 461 3.84 5.78 24.58
CA ASP A 461 3.06 6.27 25.72
C ASP A 461 2.33 5.16 26.50
N ASP A 462 2.22 3.96 25.97
CA ASP A 462 1.62 2.81 26.65
C ASP A 462 2.65 2.18 27.62
N GLY A 463 2.44 2.30 28.91
CA GLY A 463 3.30 1.76 29.96
C GLY A 463 2.72 0.53 30.64
N ILE A 464 3.58 -0.46 30.96
CA ILE A 464 3.22 -1.66 31.73
C ILE A 464 4.26 -1.90 32.81
N LEU A 465 3.80 -1.93 34.04
CA LEU A 465 4.59 -2.27 35.20
C LEU A 465 4.01 -3.53 35.87
N GLY A 466 4.86 -4.41 36.37
CA GLY A 466 4.43 -5.58 37.13
C GLY A 466 5.38 -5.87 38.28
N GLY A 467 4.83 -6.19 39.45
CA GLY A 467 5.57 -6.45 40.66
C GLY A 467 4.69 -6.56 41.89
N SER A 468 5.29 -6.54 43.08
CA SER A 468 4.48 -6.45 44.31
C SER A 468 3.81 -5.08 44.41
N PRO A 469 2.65 -4.97 45.06
CA PRO A 469 1.94 -3.70 45.25
C PRO A 469 2.80 -2.59 45.85
N GLU A 470 3.70 -2.91 46.79
CA GLU A 470 4.56 -1.97 47.47
C GLU A 470 5.62 -1.37 46.52
N VAL A 471 6.22 -2.22 45.66
CA VAL A 471 7.19 -1.77 44.64
C VAL A 471 6.50 -0.87 43.63
N LEU A 472 5.30 -1.26 43.16
CA LEU A 472 4.58 -0.45 42.18
C LEU A 472 4.11 0.88 42.77
N PHE A 473 3.70 0.90 44.04
CA PHE A 473 3.37 2.14 44.72
C PHE A 473 4.57 3.11 44.82
N GLN A 474 5.73 2.58 45.24
CA GLN A 474 6.98 3.38 45.29
C GLN A 474 7.41 3.89 43.90
N ASP A 475 7.21 3.07 42.84
CA ASP A 475 7.50 3.49 41.49
C ASP A 475 6.51 4.54 41.00
N LEU A 476 5.22 4.41 41.26
CA LEU A 476 4.20 5.41 40.92
C LEU A 476 4.40 6.73 41.66
N ASP A 477 4.74 6.68 42.94
CA ASP A 477 5.04 7.88 43.78
C ASP A 477 6.17 8.71 43.18
N LYS A 478 7.14 8.08 42.51
CA LYS A 478 8.22 8.76 41.80
C LYS A 478 7.87 9.10 40.35
N LEU A 479 7.16 8.19 39.66
CA LEU A 479 6.84 8.32 38.24
C LEU A 479 5.89 9.50 37.98
N ILE A 480 4.80 9.60 38.76
CA ILE A 480 3.78 10.62 38.56
C ILE A 480 4.35 12.06 38.67
N PRO A 481 5.09 12.41 39.70
CA PRO A 481 5.73 13.74 39.78
C PRO A 481 6.78 13.97 38.70
N ALA A 482 7.57 12.93 38.35
CA ALA A 482 8.59 13.03 37.32
C ALA A 482 7.99 13.26 35.92
N LEU A 483 6.89 12.57 35.59
CA LEU A 483 6.15 12.82 34.35
C LEU A 483 5.55 14.24 34.35
N LYS A 484 4.95 14.67 35.47
CA LYS A 484 4.40 16.01 35.59
C LYS A 484 5.44 17.10 35.41
N ALA A 485 6.67 16.90 35.91
CA ALA A 485 7.77 17.84 35.73
C ALA A 485 8.17 18.07 34.27
N ILE A 486 7.91 17.10 33.39
CA ILE A 486 8.15 17.20 31.93
C ILE A 486 6.86 17.46 31.13
N GLY A 487 5.76 17.90 31.79
CA GLY A 487 4.49 18.27 31.15
C GLY A 487 3.57 17.10 30.81
N LEU A 488 3.85 15.90 31.34
CA LEU A 488 3.02 14.71 31.08
C LEU A 488 2.11 14.41 32.29
N GLU A 489 0.88 14.09 32.02
CA GLU A 489 -0.13 13.73 33.02
C GLU A 489 -0.65 12.30 32.80
N VAL A 490 -0.59 11.49 33.86
CA VAL A 490 -1.19 10.16 33.87
C VAL A 490 -2.73 10.32 33.82
N ASN A 491 -3.41 9.41 33.15
CA ASN A 491 -4.87 9.35 33.06
C ASN A 491 -5.44 8.24 33.94
N PRO A 492 -5.74 8.50 35.23
CA PRO A 492 -6.14 7.44 36.16
C PRO A 492 -7.35 6.62 35.69
N ALA A 493 -8.36 7.28 35.10
CA ALA A 493 -9.59 6.65 34.63
C ALA A 493 -9.37 5.68 33.45
N LYS A 494 -8.20 5.66 32.82
CA LYS A 494 -7.80 4.72 31.77
C LYS A 494 -6.68 3.78 32.21
N CYS A 495 -6.16 3.96 33.42
CA CYS A 495 -5.25 2.99 34.01
C CYS A 495 -6.01 1.76 34.45
N GLU A 496 -5.41 0.59 34.25
CA GLU A 496 -6.02 -0.71 34.53
C GLU A 496 -5.06 -1.52 35.42
N VAL A 497 -5.60 -2.23 36.42
CA VAL A 497 -4.84 -3.11 37.29
C VAL A 497 -5.37 -4.53 37.19
N PHE A 498 -4.45 -5.48 37.10
CA PHE A 498 -4.73 -6.92 37.08
C PHE A 498 -3.96 -7.61 38.22
N SER A 499 -4.63 -8.51 39.00
CA SER A 499 -3.97 -9.32 39.99
C SER A 499 -3.61 -10.69 39.45
N CYS A 500 -2.37 -11.12 39.65
CA CYS A 500 -1.92 -12.45 39.26
C CYS A 500 -2.61 -13.57 40.12
N SER A 501 -2.84 -13.32 41.40
CA SER A 501 -3.47 -14.28 42.32
C SER A 501 -5.01 -14.20 42.44
N GLY A 502 -5.62 -13.22 41.78
CA GLY A 502 -7.07 -13.00 41.81
C GLY A 502 -7.60 -12.16 42.98
N SER A 503 -6.85 -11.89 44.06
CA SER A 503 -7.26 -11.04 45.19
C SER A 503 -6.51 -9.71 45.18
N VAL A 504 -7.24 -8.57 45.20
CA VAL A 504 -6.66 -7.23 45.02
C VAL A 504 -7.09 -6.22 46.09
N THR A 505 -7.95 -6.57 47.04
CA THR A 505 -8.67 -5.59 47.89
C THR A 505 -7.75 -4.56 48.52
N ASN A 506 -6.73 -4.99 49.26
CA ASN A 506 -5.79 -4.05 49.92
C ASN A 506 -4.84 -3.34 48.97
N SER A 507 -4.49 -4.00 47.85
CA SER A 507 -3.59 -3.41 46.85
C SER A 507 -4.28 -2.36 46.01
N LEU A 508 -5.59 -2.51 45.76
CA LEU A 508 -6.36 -1.51 45.00
C LEU A 508 -6.52 -0.22 45.81
N GLU A 509 -6.86 -0.29 47.09
CA GLU A 509 -6.96 0.89 47.96
C GLU A 509 -5.68 1.69 48.02
N MET A 510 -4.54 1.00 48.10
CA MET A 510 -3.24 1.65 48.10
C MET A 510 -2.95 2.38 46.76
N LEU A 511 -3.24 1.76 45.63
CA LEU A 511 -3.04 2.35 44.31
C LEU A 511 -4.03 3.48 44.03
N GLU A 512 -5.26 3.38 44.49
CA GLU A 512 -6.33 4.35 44.30
C GLU A 512 -5.97 5.73 44.94
N SER A 513 -5.14 5.74 45.99
CA SER A 513 -4.63 6.98 46.59
C SER A 513 -3.77 7.79 45.59
N LEU A 514 -3.04 7.14 44.69
CA LEU A 514 -2.21 7.79 43.67
C LEU A 514 -2.92 7.87 42.29
N LEU A 515 -3.80 6.95 42.01
CA LEU A 515 -4.52 6.82 40.72
C LEU A 515 -6.03 6.70 40.96
N PRO A 516 -6.71 7.78 41.36
CA PRO A 516 -8.14 7.77 41.71
C PRO A 516 -8.99 7.36 40.47
N GLY A 517 -9.81 6.32 40.65
CA GLY A 517 -10.66 5.75 39.61
C GLY A 517 -9.96 4.74 38.68
N ILE A 518 -8.84 4.16 39.11
CA ILE A 518 -8.20 3.04 38.41
C ILE A 518 -9.17 1.85 38.31
N THR A 519 -9.21 1.17 37.19
CA THR A 519 -10.12 0.07 36.92
C THR A 519 -9.44 -1.27 37.14
N GLN A 520 -10.03 -2.12 37.99
CA GLN A 520 -9.61 -3.53 38.06
C GLN A 520 -10.16 -4.31 36.89
N ILE A 521 -9.33 -5.15 36.27
CA ILE A 521 -9.70 -6.01 35.14
C ILE A 521 -9.40 -7.49 35.44
N ASP A 522 -10.14 -8.37 34.78
CA ASP A 522 -9.98 -9.82 34.86
C ASP A 522 -9.10 -10.39 33.75
N ARG A 523 -8.89 -11.73 33.76
CA ARG A 523 -8.06 -12.44 32.77
C ARG A 523 -8.58 -12.29 31.34
N SER A 524 -9.87 -12.21 31.12
CA SER A 524 -10.50 -12.11 29.82
C SER A 524 -10.31 -10.69 29.20
N CYS A 525 -10.14 -9.70 30.06
CA CYS A 525 -10.06 -8.27 29.71
C CYS A 525 -8.63 -7.75 29.59
N LEU A 526 -7.61 -8.45 30.14
CA LEU A 526 -6.23 -7.99 30.05
C LEU A 526 -5.70 -8.05 28.61
N ASN A 527 -5.78 -6.91 27.94
CA ASN A 527 -5.30 -6.72 26.59
C ASN A 527 -4.13 -5.72 26.57
N LEU A 528 -3.07 -6.07 25.83
CA LEU A 528 -1.92 -5.21 25.64
C LEU A 528 -1.70 -4.97 24.15
N LEU A 529 -1.55 -3.69 23.75
CA LEU A 529 -1.32 -3.31 22.35
C LEU A 529 -2.29 -3.96 21.36
N GLY A 530 -3.52 -4.26 21.81
CA GLY A 530 -4.57 -4.89 21.00
C GLY A 530 -4.48 -6.42 20.87
N ALA A 531 -3.71 -7.08 21.75
CA ALA A 531 -3.63 -8.54 21.86
C ALA A 531 -3.95 -9.02 23.28
N PRO A 532 -4.72 -10.12 23.46
CA PRO A 532 -5.01 -10.68 24.76
C PRO A 532 -3.77 -11.36 25.38
N ILE A 533 -3.57 -11.14 26.66
CA ILE A 533 -2.48 -11.78 27.41
C ILE A 533 -2.83 -13.23 27.74
N PHE A 534 -4.06 -13.49 28.12
CA PHE A 534 -4.56 -14.81 28.50
C PHE A 534 -5.43 -15.45 27.42
N PRO A 535 -5.54 -16.79 27.39
CA PRO A 535 -6.40 -17.50 26.44
C PRO A 535 -7.88 -17.07 26.52
N GLU A 536 -8.39 -16.74 27.69
CA GLU A 536 -9.80 -16.37 27.95
C GLU A 536 -10.23 -15.15 27.11
N GLY A 537 -9.30 -14.27 26.74
CA GLY A 537 -9.57 -13.11 25.88
C GLY A 537 -9.48 -13.40 24.37
N VAL A 538 -9.00 -14.58 23.94
CA VAL A 538 -8.70 -14.85 22.52
C VAL A 538 -9.97 -14.96 21.68
N SER A 539 -10.98 -15.71 22.16
CA SER A 539 -12.23 -15.90 21.41
C SER A 539 -12.92 -14.56 21.09
N SER A 540 -13.04 -13.68 22.08
CA SER A 540 -13.65 -12.35 21.88
C SER A 540 -12.92 -11.53 20.81
N VAL A 541 -11.59 -11.56 20.79
CA VAL A 541 -10.78 -10.86 19.77
C VAL A 541 -10.96 -11.47 18.38
N LEU A 542 -11.02 -12.82 18.26
CA LEU A 542 -11.27 -13.48 16.98
C LEU A 542 -12.68 -13.16 16.44
N GLN A 543 -13.69 -13.10 17.31
CA GLN A 543 -15.05 -12.71 16.95
C GLN A 543 -15.14 -11.26 16.47
N LEU A 544 -14.43 -10.31 17.12
CA LEU A 544 -14.32 -8.93 16.64
C LEU A 544 -13.65 -8.85 15.27
N LYS A 545 -12.62 -9.68 15.00
CA LYS A 545 -11.99 -9.75 13.67
C LYS A 545 -12.97 -10.30 12.62
N ARG A 546 -13.78 -11.31 12.97
CA ARG A 546 -14.81 -11.86 12.10
C ARG A 546 -15.88 -10.83 11.75
N GLN A 547 -16.38 -10.09 12.73
CA GLN A 547 -17.35 -9.00 12.51
C GLN A 547 -16.78 -7.92 11.58
N ALA A 548 -15.53 -7.53 11.78
CA ALA A 548 -14.85 -6.57 10.91
C ALA A 548 -14.66 -7.08 9.46
N LEU A 549 -14.50 -8.39 9.28
CA LEU A 549 -14.44 -9.01 7.96
C LEU A 549 -15.81 -9.05 7.28
N LEU A 550 -16.87 -9.38 8.02
CA LEU A 550 -18.27 -9.34 7.52
C LEU A 550 -18.65 -7.93 7.07
N ALA A 551 -18.37 -6.91 7.88
CA ALA A 551 -18.59 -5.52 7.48
C ALA A 551 -17.79 -5.12 6.21
N ALA A 552 -16.57 -5.64 6.06
CA ALA A 552 -15.77 -5.40 4.86
C ALA A 552 -16.35 -6.12 3.63
N GLN A 553 -16.93 -7.31 3.79
CA GLN A 553 -17.55 -8.10 2.71
C GLN A 553 -18.65 -7.31 1.99
N GLU A 554 -19.53 -6.66 2.72
CA GLU A 554 -20.62 -5.84 2.16
C GLU A 554 -20.08 -4.77 1.21
N HIS A 555 -19.01 -4.12 1.59
CA HIS A 555 -18.39 -3.09 0.76
C HIS A 555 -17.57 -3.66 -0.40
N LEU A 556 -16.88 -4.79 -0.21
CA LEU A 556 -16.08 -5.44 -1.26
C LEU A 556 -16.96 -5.91 -2.43
N ALA A 557 -18.19 -6.34 -2.17
CA ALA A 557 -19.15 -6.76 -3.18
C ALA A 557 -19.52 -5.64 -4.20
N HIS A 558 -19.33 -4.38 -3.83
CA HIS A 558 -19.60 -3.23 -4.71
C HIS A 558 -18.39 -2.77 -5.55
N LEU A 559 -17.24 -3.39 -5.37
CA LEU A 559 -16.01 -3.09 -6.12
C LEU A 559 -15.86 -4.04 -7.31
N SER A 560 -15.04 -3.66 -8.31
CA SER A 560 -14.62 -4.61 -9.33
C SER A 560 -13.89 -5.79 -8.69
N GLY A 561 -14.16 -7.01 -9.16
CA GLY A 561 -13.66 -8.26 -8.56
C GLY A 561 -12.13 -8.27 -8.38
N HIS A 562 -11.37 -7.75 -9.35
CA HIS A 562 -9.90 -7.71 -9.26
C HIS A 562 -9.42 -6.75 -8.17
N VAL A 563 -10.07 -5.61 -7.98
CA VAL A 563 -9.80 -4.67 -6.87
C VAL A 563 -10.18 -5.32 -5.54
N ALA A 564 -11.37 -5.92 -5.47
CA ALA A 564 -11.85 -6.59 -4.25
C ALA A 564 -10.95 -7.77 -3.83
N LEU A 565 -10.55 -8.65 -4.77
CA LEU A 565 -9.60 -9.74 -4.51
C LEU A 565 -8.24 -9.21 -4.01
N THR A 566 -7.75 -8.12 -4.60
CA THR A 566 -6.50 -7.49 -4.19
C THR A 566 -6.58 -6.95 -2.76
N LEU A 567 -7.69 -6.31 -2.39
CA LEU A 567 -7.92 -5.81 -1.04
C LEU A 567 -8.13 -6.96 -0.04
N LEU A 568 -8.92 -7.97 -0.40
CA LEU A 568 -9.14 -9.14 0.45
C LEU A 568 -7.81 -9.81 0.81
N ARG A 569 -6.98 -10.10 -0.18
CA ARG A 569 -5.70 -10.78 0.02
C ARG A 569 -4.68 -9.92 0.78
N ASN A 570 -4.51 -8.65 0.40
CA ASN A 570 -3.41 -7.82 0.90
C ASN A 570 -3.78 -6.96 2.12
N CYS A 571 -5.07 -6.87 2.47
CA CYS A 571 -5.53 -5.96 3.51
C CYS A 571 -6.51 -6.58 4.50
N PHE A 572 -7.54 -7.31 4.05
CA PHE A 572 -8.63 -7.76 4.91
C PHE A 572 -8.49 -9.19 5.43
N GLY A 573 -7.84 -10.07 4.68
CA GLY A 573 -7.57 -11.43 5.11
C GLY A 573 -6.45 -11.50 6.16
N MET A 574 -5.44 -12.31 5.91
CA MET A 574 -4.32 -12.56 6.83
C MET A 574 -3.64 -11.30 7.39
N PRO A 575 -3.42 -10.19 6.64
CA PRO A 575 -2.76 -9.01 7.19
C PRO A 575 -3.45 -8.38 8.42
N ARG A 576 -4.76 -8.58 8.59
CA ARG A 576 -5.50 -8.12 9.78
C ARG A 576 -5.49 -9.11 10.94
N MET A 577 -5.24 -10.38 10.65
CA MET A 577 -5.27 -11.46 11.64
C MET A 577 -3.89 -11.73 12.21
N VAL A 578 -2.84 -11.64 11.38
CA VAL A 578 -1.49 -12.14 11.67
C VAL A 578 -0.90 -11.61 12.98
N TYR A 579 -1.20 -10.39 13.38
CA TYR A 579 -0.70 -9.82 14.64
C TYR A 579 -1.22 -10.60 15.86
N VAL A 580 -2.51 -10.86 15.92
CA VAL A 580 -3.12 -11.65 17.00
C VAL A 580 -2.65 -13.10 16.94
N LEU A 581 -2.52 -13.68 15.73
CA LEU A 581 -1.99 -15.04 15.54
C LEU A 581 -0.54 -15.18 16.03
N ARG A 582 0.27 -14.13 15.89
CA ARG A 582 1.66 -14.11 16.36
C ARG A 582 1.77 -13.96 17.88
N THR A 583 0.83 -13.26 18.48
CA THR A 583 0.92 -12.85 19.89
C THR A 583 0.06 -13.68 20.82
N SER A 584 -0.85 -14.53 20.31
CA SER A 584 -1.81 -15.28 21.13
C SER A 584 -1.95 -16.74 20.68
N PRO A 585 -2.25 -17.68 21.59
CA PRO A 585 -2.34 -19.11 21.29
C PRO A 585 -3.67 -19.46 20.58
N THR A 586 -3.88 -18.88 19.39
CA THR A 586 -5.14 -18.97 18.64
C THR A 586 -5.46 -20.39 18.14
N TRP A 587 -4.45 -21.28 18.03
CA TRP A 587 -4.67 -22.69 17.66
C TRP A 587 -5.43 -23.50 18.71
N LEU A 588 -5.55 -23.00 19.95
CA LEU A 588 -6.39 -23.58 20.98
C LEU A 588 -7.89 -23.32 20.71
N PHE A 589 -8.23 -22.37 19.86
CA PHE A 589 -9.57 -21.90 19.53
C PHE A 589 -9.95 -22.30 18.10
N GLU A 590 -10.02 -23.61 17.87
CA GLU A 590 -10.20 -24.17 16.53
C GLU A 590 -11.54 -23.74 15.91
N GLN A 591 -12.63 -23.71 16.69
CA GLN A 591 -13.97 -23.35 16.20
C GLN A 591 -14.06 -21.89 15.77
N ASP A 592 -13.43 -20.96 16.52
CA ASP A 592 -13.37 -19.55 16.12
C ASP A 592 -12.52 -19.36 14.86
N SER A 593 -11.43 -20.13 14.74
CA SER A 593 -10.56 -20.12 13.56
C SER A 593 -11.28 -20.64 12.31
N ILE A 594 -12.05 -21.75 12.45
CA ILE A 594 -12.89 -22.29 11.37
C ILE A 594 -13.95 -21.26 10.95
N SER A 595 -14.65 -20.65 11.92
CA SER A 595 -15.68 -19.64 11.65
C SER A 595 -15.14 -18.41 10.89
N LEU A 596 -13.88 -18.02 11.17
CA LEU A 596 -13.18 -16.98 10.40
C LEU A 596 -12.84 -17.46 8.99
N ASP A 597 -12.34 -18.69 8.83
CA ASP A 597 -11.99 -19.27 7.53
C ASP A 597 -13.23 -19.43 6.64
N ASP A 598 -14.38 -19.82 7.20
CA ASP A 598 -15.66 -19.87 6.50
C ASP A 598 -16.11 -18.48 6.04
N THR A 599 -15.94 -17.46 6.89
CA THR A 599 -16.22 -16.08 6.51
C THR A 599 -15.30 -15.61 5.37
N LEU A 600 -14.01 -15.99 5.38
CA LEU A 600 -13.08 -15.72 4.27
C LEU A 600 -13.49 -16.45 2.98
N LYS A 601 -13.91 -17.71 3.06
CA LYS A 601 -14.41 -18.52 1.93
C LYS A 601 -15.65 -17.87 1.32
N LEU A 602 -16.64 -17.49 2.15
CA LEU A 602 -17.84 -16.79 1.71
C LEU A 602 -17.55 -15.43 1.08
N THR A 603 -16.62 -14.65 1.66
CA THR A 603 -16.19 -13.36 1.09
C THR A 603 -15.54 -13.56 -0.27
N LEU A 604 -14.67 -14.57 -0.41
CA LEU A 604 -14.02 -14.90 -1.68
C LEU A 604 -15.04 -15.32 -2.75
N LYS A 605 -16.01 -16.17 -2.38
CA LYS A 605 -17.15 -16.54 -3.23
C LYS A 605 -17.91 -15.31 -3.72
N SER A 606 -18.30 -14.42 -2.82
CA SER A 606 -19.03 -13.19 -3.16
C SER A 606 -18.24 -12.27 -4.13
N VAL A 607 -16.93 -12.14 -3.92
CA VAL A 607 -16.05 -11.29 -4.73
C VAL A 607 -15.82 -11.85 -6.14
N LEU A 608 -15.71 -13.18 -6.28
CA LEU A 608 -15.33 -13.85 -7.52
C LEU A 608 -16.51 -14.45 -8.28
N ASN A 609 -17.65 -14.62 -7.62
CA ASN A 609 -18.79 -15.40 -8.13
C ASN A 609 -18.34 -16.79 -8.61
N VAL A 610 -17.60 -17.54 -7.76
CA VAL A 610 -17.10 -18.90 -8.03
C VAL A 610 -17.41 -19.79 -6.85
N GLU A 611 -18.05 -20.90 -7.11
CA GLU A 611 -18.21 -21.96 -6.10
C GLU A 611 -16.90 -22.75 -5.97
N LEU A 612 -16.51 -23.04 -4.73
CA LEU A 612 -15.31 -23.77 -4.40
C LEU A 612 -15.64 -24.98 -3.53
N ASP A 613 -15.30 -26.16 -4.01
CA ASP A 613 -15.28 -27.36 -3.18
C ASP A 613 -14.14 -27.30 -2.15
N GLU A 614 -14.02 -28.30 -1.28
CA GLU A 614 -13.02 -28.28 -0.22
C GLU A 614 -11.58 -28.39 -0.75
N ALA A 615 -11.34 -29.15 -1.80
CA ALA A 615 -10.01 -29.28 -2.43
C ALA A 615 -9.58 -27.96 -3.09
N GLN A 616 -10.50 -27.31 -3.80
CA GLN A 616 -10.31 -26.00 -4.40
C GLN A 616 -10.09 -24.91 -3.35
N TRP A 617 -10.83 -24.95 -2.23
CA TRP A 617 -10.63 -24.05 -1.10
C TRP A 617 -9.27 -24.27 -0.45
N CYS A 618 -8.87 -25.52 -0.21
CA CYS A 618 -7.53 -25.85 0.27
C CYS A 618 -6.45 -25.31 -0.67
N GLN A 619 -6.60 -25.46 -1.98
CA GLN A 619 -5.68 -24.90 -2.96
C GLN A 619 -5.70 -23.36 -2.95
N ALA A 620 -6.87 -22.72 -2.93
CA ALA A 620 -7.00 -21.25 -2.91
C ALA A 620 -6.27 -20.64 -1.70
N ALA A 621 -6.28 -21.34 -0.56
CA ALA A 621 -5.61 -20.94 0.65
C ALA A 621 -4.08 -21.06 0.62
N LEU A 622 -3.51 -21.82 -0.31
CA LEU A 622 -2.05 -21.88 -0.48
C LEU A 622 -1.47 -20.55 -0.98
N PRO A 623 -0.20 -20.27 -0.68
CA PRO A 623 0.53 -19.18 -1.30
C PRO A 623 0.53 -19.31 -2.84
N ILE A 624 0.63 -18.18 -3.53
CA ILE A 624 0.64 -18.15 -5.01
C ILE A 624 1.76 -19.04 -5.58
N ARG A 625 2.93 -19.11 -4.93
CA ARG A 625 4.06 -19.97 -5.32
C ARG A 625 3.76 -21.48 -5.23
N HIS A 626 2.76 -21.87 -4.46
CA HIS A 626 2.27 -23.24 -4.35
C HIS A 626 0.94 -23.46 -5.11
N GLY A 627 0.64 -22.58 -6.07
CA GLY A 627 -0.54 -22.73 -6.95
C GLY A 627 -1.84 -22.15 -6.42
N GLY A 628 -1.85 -21.54 -5.19
CA GLY A 628 -3.02 -20.95 -4.58
C GLY A 628 -3.30 -19.50 -5.02
N LEU A 629 -4.29 -18.86 -4.37
CA LEU A 629 -4.61 -17.44 -4.54
C LEU A 629 -3.93 -16.57 -3.46
N GLY A 630 -3.36 -17.18 -2.43
CA GLY A 630 -2.78 -16.48 -1.28
C GLY A 630 -3.82 -15.97 -0.27
N ILE A 631 -5.03 -16.52 -0.26
CA ILE A 631 -6.05 -16.25 0.75
C ILE A 631 -5.85 -17.23 1.92
N ARG A 632 -4.89 -16.92 2.80
CA ARG A 632 -4.44 -17.82 3.86
C ARG A 632 -5.51 -18.07 4.90
N ARG A 633 -5.68 -19.32 5.34
CA ARG A 633 -6.60 -19.70 6.42
C ARG A 633 -5.99 -19.40 7.78
N VAL A 634 -6.83 -18.96 8.72
CA VAL A 634 -6.42 -18.64 10.09
C VAL A 634 -5.91 -19.89 10.82
N ARG A 635 -6.62 -21.03 10.65
CA ARG A 635 -6.23 -22.31 11.26
C ARG A 635 -4.86 -22.82 10.80
N ASP A 636 -4.44 -22.52 9.54
CA ASP A 636 -3.14 -22.94 9.02
C ASP A 636 -1.98 -22.06 9.54
N ILE A 637 -2.28 -20.79 9.83
CA ILE A 637 -1.25 -19.80 10.17
C ILE A 637 -1.09 -19.60 11.67
N GLY A 638 -2.13 -19.87 12.48
CA GLY A 638 -2.13 -19.58 13.92
C GLY A 638 -0.93 -20.16 14.66
N LEU A 639 -0.67 -21.47 14.49
CA LEU A 639 0.43 -22.17 15.14
C LEU A 639 1.81 -21.66 14.70
N VAL A 640 2.05 -21.58 13.39
CA VAL A 640 3.35 -21.17 12.82
C VAL A 640 3.68 -19.71 13.09
N ALA A 641 2.66 -18.86 13.13
CA ALA A 641 2.82 -17.44 13.45
C ALA A 641 3.26 -17.25 14.90
N PHE A 642 2.63 -17.98 15.84
CA PHE A 642 2.99 -17.92 17.25
C PHE A 642 4.39 -18.47 17.50
N LEU A 643 4.73 -19.66 17.01
CA LEU A 643 6.06 -20.25 17.15
C LEU A 643 7.15 -19.28 16.66
N ALA A 644 7.00 -18.75 15.45
CA ALA A 644 7.97 -17.79 14.90
C ALA A 644 8.06 -16.48 15.70
N SER A 645 6.96 -16.04 16.33
CA SER A 645 6.93 -14.87 17.19
C SER A 645 7.62 -15.14 18.52
N ALA A 646 7.28 -16.23 19.17
CA ALA A 646 7.85 -16.63 20.44
C ALA A 646 9.40 -16.82 20.34
N HIS A 647 9.87 -17.65 19.40
CA HIS A 647 11.30 -17.81 19.17
C HIS A 647 11.99 -16.49 18.78
N GLY A 648 11.33 -15.68 17.97
CA GLY A 648 11.94 -14.45 17.49
C GLY A 648 11.96 -13.29 18.48
N SER A 649 11.25 -13.38 19.59
CA SER A 649 11.24 -12.38 20.68
C SER A 649 11.89 -12.88 21.97
N ALA A 650 12.28 -14.16 22.06
CA ALA A 650 12.77 -14.80 23.28
C ALA A 650 13.94 -14.04 23.93
N ASP A 651 14.97 -13.66 23.19
CA ASP A 651 16.13 -12.92 23.72
C ASP A 651 15.74 -11.56 24.31
N LEU A 652 14.80 -10.85 23.65
CA LEU A 652 14.34 -9.57 24.17
C LEU A 652 13.47 -9.73 25.41
N VAL A 653 12.64 -10.78 25.45
CA VAL A 653 11.86 -11.16 26.64
C VAL A 653 12.78 -11.51 27.81
N ALA A 654 13.90 -12.23 27.55
CA ALA A 654 14.93 -12.50 28.55
C ALA A 654 15.46 -11.24 29.19
N ARG A 655 15.85 -10.27 28.36
CA ARG A 655 16.40 -9.00 28.81
C ARG A 655 15.36 -8.14 29.57
N ILE A 656 14.09 -8.15 29.10
CA ILE A 656 13.00 -7.44 29.78
C ILE A 656 12.76 -7.96 31.19
N LEU A 657 12.75 -9.31 31.35
CA LEU A 657 12.46 -9.97 32.63
C LEU A 657 13.73 -10.25 33.46
N SER A 658 14.90 -9.83 32.98
CA SER A 658 16.20 -10.09 33.61
C SER A 658 16.43 -11.58 33.92
N LEU A 659 16.08 -12.45 32.92
CA LEU A 659 16.17 -13.89 33.02
C LEU A 659 17.40 -14.39 32.27
N ASP A 660 17.91 -15.56 32.72
CA ASP A 660 18.98 -16.24 32.02
C ASP A 660 18.49 -16.77 30.68
N GLY A 661 19.11 -16.30 29.56
CA GLY A 661 18.61 -16.56 28.21
C GLY A 661 18.46 -18.03 27.83
N ASN A 662 19.26 -18.91 28.45
CA ASN A 662 19.25 -20.35 28.18
C ASN A 662 18.06 -21.11 28.82
N ASN A 663 17.34 -20.47 29.73
CA ASN A 663 16.24 -21.08 30.51
C ASN A 663 14.85 -20.45 30.29
N ILE A 664 14.70 -19.67 29.24
CA ILE A 664 13.38 -19.06 28.95
C ILE A 664 12.42 -20.09 28.38
N ARG A 665 11.42 -20.44 29.19
CA ARG A 665 10.20 -21.15 28.74
C ARG A 665 9.09 -20.13 28.62
N LEU A 666 8.75 -19.77 27.36
CA LEU A 666 7.58 -18.92 27.11
C LEU A 666 6.30 -19.75 27.21
N PRO A 667 5.23 -19.24 27.83
CA PRO A 667 3.96 -19.94 27.92
C PRO A 667 3.43 -20.37 26.56
N PHE A 668 2.85 -21.55 26.49
CA PHE A 668 2.24 -22.21 25.32
C PHE A 668 3.21 -22.64 24.22
N VAL A 669 4.53 -22.48 24.36
CA VAL A 669 5.49 -22.93 23.33
C VAL A 669 5.63 -24.44 23.31
N SER A 670 5.65 -25.10 24.49
CA SER A 670 5.72 -26.55 24.57
C SER A 670 4.52 -27.21 23.91
N GLU A 671 3.31 -26.78 24.26
CA GLU A 671 2.05 -27.24 23.66
C GLU A 671 1.99 -26.97 22.15
N ALA A 672 2.52 -25.81 21.73
CA ALA A 672 2.59 -25.49 20.31
C ALA A 672 3.56 -26.43 19.54
N LEU A 673 4.69 -26.80 20.14
CA LEU A 673 5.64 -27.77 19.57
C LEU A 673 5.08 -29.19 19.56
N GLU A 674 4.32 -29.59 20.57
CA GLU A 674 3.58 -30.86 20.58
C GLU A 674 2.57 -30.92 19.44
N LYS A 675 1.77 -29.85 19.27
CA LYS A 675 0.82 -29.76 18.13
C LYS A 675 1.56 -29.75 16.78
N TRP A 676 2.73 -29.13 16.70
CA TRP A 676 3.57 -29.17 15.52
C TRP A 676 4.02 -30.60 15.16
N ALA A 677 4.49 -31.36 16.14
CA ALA A 677 4.92 -32.75 15.96
C ALA A 677 3.79 -33.65 15.44
N ILE A 678 2.54 -33.40 15.88
CA ILE A 678 1.35 -34.09 15.35
C ILE A 678 1.10 -33.75 13.87
N LEU A 679 1.26 -32.49 13.47
CA LEU A 679 1.05 -32.03 12.09
C LEU A 679 2.19 -32.45 11.14
N CYS A 680 3.42 -32.56 11.67
CA CYS A 680 4.66 -32.89 10.97
C CYS A 680 5.36 -34.07 11.66
N PRO A 681 4.91 -35.31 11.45
CA PRO A 681 5.43 -36.48 12.20
C PRO A 681 6.93 -36.78 12.01
N ASN A 682 7.53 -36.29 10.94
CA ASN A 682 8.97 -36.44 10.65
C ASN A 682 9.84 -35.43 11.42
N ASP A 683 9.27 -34.66 12.35
CA ASP A 683 9.92 -33.56 13.09
C ASP A 683 10.71 -32.58 12.20
N ASP A 684 10.20 -32.31 10.99
CA ASP A 684 10.75 -31.34 10.06
C ASP A 684 10.60 -29.94 10.67
N ARG A 685 11.65 -29.44 11.32
CA ARG A 685 11.72 -28.06 11.81
C ARG A 685 12.40 -27.20 10.78
N PRO A 686 12.01 -25.91 10.64
CA PRO A 686 12.67 -25.00 9.73
C PRO A 686 14.09 -24.66 10.21
N ASP A 687 14.99 -24.36 9.27
CA ASP A 687 16.35 -23.90 9.58
C ASP A 687 16.36 -22.63 10.43
N SER A 688 15.39 -21.74 10.21
CA SER A 688 15.19 -20.50 10.97
C SER A 688 13.89 -20.54 11.77
N LEU A 689 14.00 -20.77 13.08
CA LEU A 689 12.84 -20.76 14.00
C LEU A 689 12.17 -19.38 14.13
N VAL A 690 12.88 -18.30 13.80
CA VAL A 690 12.40 -16.91 13.96
C VAL A 690 11.63 -16.37 12.74
N VAL A 691 11.64 -17.11 11.62
CA VAL A 691 11.03 -16.71 10.34
C VAL A 691 9.73 -17.49 10.12
N GLN A 692 8.60 -16.81 10.23
CA GLN A 692 7.26 -17.41 10.05
C GLN A 692 7.09 -18.11 8.70
N ARG A 693 7.69 -17.56 7.64
CA ARG A 693 7.60 -18.14 6.29
C ARG A 693 8.20 -19.54 6.22
N ASP A 694 9.27 -19.81 6.95
CA ASP A 694 9.99 -21.08 6.87
C ASP A 694 9.16 -22.19 7.55
N TRP A 695 8.50 -21.89 8.67
CA TRP A 695 7.50 -22.77 9.29
C TRP A 695 6.31 -23.01 8.34
N ASP A 696 5.77 -21.93 7.75
CA ASP A 696 4.59 -21.99 6.87
C ASP A 696 4.88 -22.79 5.58
N ASP A 697 6.11 -22.72 5.04
CA ASP A 697 6.50 -23.45 3.83
C ASP A 697 6.42 -24.97 4.01
N ILE A 698 6.73 -25.49 5.19
CA ILE A 698 6.62 -26.93 5.50
C ILE A 698 5.15 -27.37 5.40
N LEU A 699 4.24 -26.67 6.07
CA LEU A 699 2.80 -26.97 6.01
C LEU A 699 2.21 -26.80 4.60
N CYS A 700 2.68 -25.79 3.88
CA CYS A 700 2.25 -25.57 2.50
C CYS A 700 2.70 -26.70 1.56
N LYS A 701 3.92 -27.20 1.71
CA LYS A 701 4.43 -28.35 0.94
C LYS A 701 3.64 -29.62 1.26
N LEU A 702 3.33 -29.89 2.53
CA LEU A 702 2.51 -31.03 2.94
C LEU A 702 1.09 -30.94 2.34
N SER A 703 0.46 -29.77 2.42
CA SER A 703 -0.88 -29.55 1.86
C SER A 703 -0.87 -29.69 0.35
N TYR A 704 0.16 -29.16 -0.33
CA TYR A 704 0.31 -29.31 -1.78
C TYR A 704 0.56 -30.75 -2.20
N SER A 705 1.38 -31.50 -1.45
CA SER A 705 1.62 -32.93 -1.72
C SER A 705 0.35 -33.77 -1.59
N ARG A 706 -0.51 -33.49 -0.60
CA ARG A 706 -1.84 -34.14 -0.49
C ARG A 706 -2.69 -33.86 -1.73
N LEU A 707 -2.79 -32.60 -2.16
CA LEU A 707 -3.53 -32.25 -3.39
C LEU A 707 -2.98 -32.94 -4.64
N LEU A 708 -1.64 -33.15 -4.73
CA LEU A 708 -1.03 -33.87 -5.85
C LEU A 708 -1.35 -35.36 -5.83
N ASN A 709 -1.37 -35.98 -4.65
CA ASN A 709 -1.65 -37.42 -4.50
C ASN A 709 -3.09 -37.76 -4.88
N ASP A 710 -4.03 -36.85 -4.58
CA ASP A 710 -5.45 -37.01 -4.87
C ASP A 710 -5.78 -36.65 -6.33
N ALA A 711 -4.86 -36.01 -7.06
CA ALA A 711 -5.09 -35.50 -8.41
C ALA A 711 -4.64 -36.48 -9.50
N SER A 712 -5.40 -36.54 -10.59
CA SER A 712 -5.07 -37.31 -11.78
C SER A 712 -5.35 -36.52 -13.05
N GLY A 713 -4.80 -36.97 -14.18
CA GLY A 713 -5.09 -36.44 -15.51
C GLY A 713 -4.96 -34.91 -15.59
N VAL A 714 -6.02 -34.26 -16.03
CA VAL A 714 -6.07 -32.78 -16.20
C VAL A 714 -5.80 -32.03 -14.90
N SER A 715 -6.34 -32.50 -13.77
CA SER A 715 -6.14 -31.86 -12.48
C SER A 715 -4.69 -31.89 -12.03
N LEU A 716 -3.99 -33.01 -12.24
CA LEU A 716 -2.56 -33.14 -11.94
C LEU A 716 -1.70 -32.23 -12.82
N ALA A 717 -1.98 -32.18 -14.14
CA ALA A 717 -1.30 -31.27 -15.06
C ALA A 717 -1.49 -29.81 -14.64
N ARG A 718 -2.72 -29.43 -14.27
CA ARG A 718 -3.07 -28.10 -13.78
C ARG A 718 -2.29 -27.76 -12.51
N LEU A 719 -2.34 -28.61 -11.48
CA LEU A 719 -1.66 -28.37 -10.21
C LEU A 719 -0.14 -28.17 -10.40
N LYS A 720 0.50 -28.97 -11.24
CA LYS A 720 1.93 -28.80 -11.58
C LYS A 720 2.19 -27.48 -12.32
N ALA A 721 1.33 -27.12 -13.28
CA ALA A 721 1.50 -25.90 -14.08
C ALA A 721 1.36 -24.63 -13.24
N VAL A 722 0.36 -24.55 -12.34
CA VAL A 722 0.07 -23.31 -11.56
C VAL A 722 1.10 -22.99 -10.48
N THR A 723 2.04 -23.89 -10.17
CA THR A 723 3.14 -23.65 -9.22
C THR A 723 4.35 -22.97 -9.85
N LYS A 724 4.43 -22.93 -11.18
CA LYS A 724 5.52 -22.20 -11.84
C LYS A 724 5.43 -20.71 -11.55
N PRO A 725 6.57 -20.02 -11.31
CA PRO A 725 6.56 -18.61 -10.86
C PRO A 725 5.76 -17.67 -11.78
N GLU A 726 5.89 -17.85 -13.08
CA GLU A 726 5.21 -17.07 -14.10
C GLU A 726 3.69 -17.28 -14.13
N SER A 727 3.22 -18.48 -13.74
CA SER A 727 1.80 -18.85 -13.77
C SER A 727 0.93 -18.06 -12.78
N GLY A 728 1.52 -17.58 -11.68
CA GLY A 728 0.84 -16.78 -10.67
C GLY A 728 1.15 -15.28 -10.72
N ALA A 729 1.94 -14.83 -11.70
CA ALA A 729 2.43 -13.45 -11.74
C ALA A 729 1.31 -12.41 -11.88
N TRP A 730 0.22 -12.73 -12.59
CA TRP A 730 -0.96 -11.86 -12.74
C TRP A 730 -1.64 -11.52 -11.40
N LEU A 731 -1.60 -12.43 -10.41
CA LEU A 731 -2.12 -12.18 -9.07
C LEU A 731 -1.31 -11.14 -8.29
N HIS A 732 -0.03 -10.95 -8.63
CA HIS A 732 0.82 -9.92 -8.02
C HIS A 732 0.70 -8.55 -8.70
N ALA A 733 0.04 -8.49 -9.86
CA ALA A 733 -0.14 -7.24 -10.59
C ALA A 733 -1.10 -6.32 -9.84
N LEU A 734 -0.74 -5.02 -9.77
CA LEU A 734 -1.66 -4.01 -9.29
C LEU A 734 -2.81 -3.85 -10.29
N PRO A 735 -4.08 -3.98 -9.88
CA PRO A 735 -5.20 -3.77 -10.79
C PRO A 735 -5.31 -2.29 -11.19
N SER A 736 -4.76 -1.93 -12.34
CA SER A 736 -4.74 -0.55 -12.84
C SER A 736 -5.05 -0.48 -14.34
N PRO A 737 -6.09 0.26 -14.74
CA PRO A 737 -6.40 0.48 -16.15
C PRO A 737 -5.27 1.19 -16.88
N GLN A 738 -4.59 2.13 -16.21
CA GLN A 738 -3.50 2.93 -16.79
C GLN A 738 -2.24 2.10 -17.06
N LEU A 739 -2.00 1.08 -16.24
CA LEU A 739 -0.91 0.12 -16.43
C LEU A 739 -1.30 -1.05 -17.35
N GLY A 740 -2.57 -1.14 -17.75
CA GLY A 740 -3.08 -2.26 -18.52
C GLY A 740 -3.14 -3.58 -17.76
N THR A 741 -3.20 -3.54 -16.42
CA THR A 741 -3.14 -4.73 -15.54
C THR A 741 -4.48 -5.06 -14.86
N LEU A 742 -5.53 -4.26 -15.07
CA LEU A 742 -6.87 -4.56 -14.56
C LEU A 742 -7.51 -5.65 -15.42
N LEU A 743 -7.93 -6.76 -14.82
CA LEU A 743 -8.85 -7.72 -15.39
C LEU A 743 -10.29 -7.28 -15.10
N ASP A 744 -11.18 -7.38 -16.08
CA ASP A 744 -12.62 -7.28 -15.86
C ASP A 744 -13.14 -8.50 -15.06
N ASN A 745 -14.38 -8.42 -14.58
CA ASN A 745 -14.92 -9.44 -13.69
C ASN A 745 -14.97 -10.83 -14.33
N ASP A 746 -15.39 -10.93 -15.60
CA ASP A 746 -15.49 -12.20 -16.31
C ASP A 746 -14.11 -12.81 -16.57
N SER A 747 -13.16 -11.99 -17.04
CA SER A 747 -11.77 -12.41 -17.22
C SER A 747 -11.14 -12.89 -15.91
N LEU A 748 -11.42 -12.20 -14.81
CA LEU A 748 -10.91 -12.59 -13.49
C LEU A 748 -11.52 -13.91 -13.02
N ARG A 749 -12.85 -14.05 -13.09
CA ARG A 749 -13.57 -15.26 -12.71
C ARG A 749 -13.04 -16.48 -13.47
N ILE A 750 -12.95 -16.37 -14.78
CA ILE A 750 -12.43 -17.45 -15.65
C ILE A 750 -10.98 -17.78 -15.28
N ALA A 751 -10.13 -16.78 -15.08
CA ALA A 751 -8.72 -17.00 -14.71
C ALA A 751 -8.58 -17.72 -13.35
N VAL A 752 -9.41 -17.37 -12.36
CA VAL A 752 -9.43 -18.03 -11.04
C VAL A 752 -9.98 -19.46 -11.18
N ALA A 753 -11.10 -19.66 -11.88
CA ALA A 753 -11.70 -20.97 -12.06
C ALA A 753 -10.73 -21.93 -12.79
N LEU A 754 -10.08 -21.50 -13.87
CA LEU A 754 -9.04 -22.28 -14.56
C LEU A 754 -7.85 -22.61 -13.65
N ARG A 755 -7.44 -21.68 -12.79
CA ARG A 755 -6.34 -21.90 -11.85
C ARG A 755 -6.68 -22.93 -10.77
N LEU A 756 -7.88 -22.87 -10.22
CA LEU A 756 -8.34 -23.75 -9.14
C LEU A 756 -8.98 -25.05 -9.64
N GLY A 757 -9.31 -25.15 -10.93
CA GLY A 757 -10.05 -26.27 -11.50
C GLY A 757 -11.55 -26.22 -11.19
N GLY A 758 -12.09 -25.02 -10.99
CA GLY A 758 -13.52 -24.79 -10.77
C GLY A 758 -14.32 -24.76 -12.07
N LYS A 759 -15.63 -24.69 -11.95
CA LYS A 759 -16.54 -24.50 -13.08
C LYS A 759 -16.29 -23.13 -13.71
N VAL A 760 -16.16 -23.11 -15.04
CA VAL A 760 -15.91 -21.92 -15.85
C VAL A 760 -17.20 -21.47 -16.55
N CYS A 761 -17.98 -22.42 -17.04
CA CYS A 761 -19.20 -22.19 -17.79
C CYS A 761 -20.15 -23.39 -17.67
N GLU A 762 -21.40 -23.24 -18.08
CA GLU A 762 -22.29 -24.36 -18.34
C GLU A 762 -21.85 -25.13 -19.60
N ALA A 763 -22.13 -26.44 -19.63
CA ALA A 763 -21.83 -27.27 -20.79
C ALA A 763 -22.64 -26.79 -22.01
N HIS A 764 -21.97 -26.53 -23.15
CA HIS A 764 -22.60 -25.97 -24.32
C HIS A 764 -21.86 -26.37 -25.61
N ARG A 765 -22.49 -26.16 -26.79
CA ARG A 765 -21.85 -26.37 -28.09
C ARG A 765 -21.07 -25.10 -28.49
N CYS A 766 -19.78 -25.31 -28.79
CA CYS A 766 -18.95 -24.29 -29.38
C CYS A 766 -19.40 -23.93 -30.80
N ILE A 767 -19.09 -22.73 -31.27
CA ILE A 767 -19.26 -22.29 -32.66
C ILE A 767 -18.56 -23.21 -33.67
N CYS A 768 -17.61 -24.04 -33.27
CA CYS A 768 -16.96 -25.06 -34.10
C CYS A 768 -17.70 -26.40 -34.13
N GLY A 769 -18.82 -26.55 -33.35
CA GLY A 769 -19.62 -27.74 -33.23
C GLY A 769 -19.20 -28.74 -32.14
N VAL A 770 -18.00 -28.54 -31.52
CA VAL A 770 -17.52 -29.43 -30.44
C VAL A 770 -18.24 -29.07 -29.14
N MET A 771 -18.52 -30.07 -28.29
CA MET A 771 -19.07 -29.89 -26.97
C MET A 771 -18.03 -29.31 -26.05
N VAL A 772 -18.35 -28.22 -25.35
CA VAL A 772 -17.55 -27.58 -24.30
C VAL A 772 -18.02 -28.07 -22.94
N GLU A 773 -17.13 -28.65 -22.17
CA GLU A 773 -17.41 -29.08 -20.81
C GLU A 773 -17.39 -27.90 -19.83
N GLU A 774 -17.90 -28.07 -18.62
CA GLU A 774 -17.97 -27.04 -17.56
C GLU A 774 -16.62 -26.38 -17.22
N ASN A 775 -15.52 -27.09 -17.43
CA ASN A 775 -14.16 -26.57 -17.21
C ASN A 775 -13.66 -25.60 -18.30
N GLY A 776 -14.38 -25.48 -19.45
CA GLY A 776 -14.08 -24.53 -20.50
C GLY A 776 -12.76 -24.78 -21.28
N HIS A 777 -12.08 -25.92 -21.10
CA HIS A 777 -10.75 -26.18 -21.66
C HIS A 777 -10.71 -26.16 -23.18
N HIS A 778 -11.80 -26.53 -23.83
CA HIS A 778 -11.91 -26.47 -25.30
C HIS A 778 -11.62 -25.06 -25.83
N GLY A 779 -12.15 -24.01 -25.18
CA GLY A 779 -11.95 -22.62 -25.59
C GLY A 779 -10.49 -22.17 -25.62
N LEU A 780 -9.60 -22.83 -24.87
CA LEU A 780 -8.17 -22.49 -24.81
C LEU A 780 -7.41 -22.91 -26.08
N SER A 781 -7.90 -23.88 -26.84
CA SER A 781 -7.26 -24.45 -28.04
C SER A 781 -8.09 -24.36 -29.29
N CYS A 782 -9.36 -23.98 -29.21
CA CYS A 782 -10.27 -23.92 -30.37
C CYS A 782 -9.75 -22.96 -31.44
N GLN A 783 -9.71 -23.43 -32.68
CA GLN A 783 -9.21 -22.64 -33.81
C GLN A 783 -10.18 -21.56 -34.28
N ARG A 784 -11.50 -21.73 -34.03
CA ARG A 784 -12.55 -20.77 -34.41
C ARG A 784 -12.85 -19.73 -33.36
N CYS A 785 -12.32 -19.87 -32.11
CA CYS A 785 -12.55 -18.90 -31.04
C CYS A 785 -11.70 -17.67 -31.18
N ALA A 786 -12.27 -16.51 -30.83
CA ALA A 786 -11.67 -15.18 -30.99
C ALA A 786 -10.41 -14.91 -30.11
N GLY A 787 -10.18 -15.68 -29.03
CA GLY A 787 -9.14 -15.40 -28.05
C GLY A 787 -7.69 -15.69 -28.50
N ARG A 788 -7.49 -16.52 -29.51
CA ARG A 788 -6.16 -16.98 -29.96
C ARG A 788 -5.31 -15.86 -30.57
N PHE A 789 -5.86 -15.10 -31.49
CA PHE A 789 -5.14 -14.01 -32.16
C PHE A 789 -4.80 -12.84 -31.24
N PRO A 790 -5.74 -12.32 -30.46
CA PRO A 790 -5.42 -11.26 -29.50
C PRO A 790 -4.35 -11.64 -28.48
N ARG A 791 -4.35 -12.89 -27.99
CA ARG A 791 -3.34 -13.40 -27.06
C ARG A 791 -1.94 -13.39 -27.69
N HIS A 792 -1.81 -13.94 -28.89
CA HIS A 792 -0.57 -13.98 -29.66
C HIS A 792 -0.06 -12.56 -29.94
N HIS A 793 -0.91 -11.68 -30.46
CA HIS A 793 -0.56 -10.29 -30.72
C HIS A 793 -0.12 -9.54 -29.46
N SER A 794 -0.82 -9.73 -28.33
CA SER A 794 -0.47 -9.08 -27.06
C SER A 794 0.90 -9.50 -26.55
N ILE A 795 1.27 -10.79 -26.66
CA ILE A 795 2.60 -11.27 -26.24
C ILE A 795 3.69 -10.62 -27.11
N ASN A 796 3.52 -10.61 -28.45
CA ASN A 796 4.46 -9.99 -29.37
C ASN A 796 4.63 -8.49 -29.11
N GLU A 797 3.54 -7.78 -28.85
CA GLU A 797 3.58 -6.35 -28.55
C GLU A 797 4.28 -6.07 -27.21
N ILE A 798 4.13 -6.94 -26.19
CA ILE A 798 4.86 -6.82 -24.93
C ILE A 798 6.36 -7.01 -25.15
N VAL A 799 6.77 -8.03 -25.94
CA VAL A 799 8.19 -8.25 -26.30
C VAL A 799 8.74 -7.03 -27.03
N ARG A 800 8.05 -6.54 -28.08
CA ARG A 800 8.45 -5.35 -28.84
C ARG A 800 8.64 -4.13 -27.94
N ARG A 801 7.66 -3.83 -27.08
CA ARG A 801 7.75 -2.70 -26.14
C ARG A 801 8.90 -2.85 -25.15
N ALA A 802 9.15 -4.04 -24.66
CA ALA A 802 10.28 -4.31 -23.77
C ALA A 802 11.62 -4.06 -24.48
N MET A 803 11.79 -4.57 -25.72
CA MET A 803 12.97 -4.33 -26.56
C MET A 803 13.21 -2.84 -26.80
N VAL A 804 12.21 -2.11 -27.28
CA VAL A 804 12.31 -0.65 -27.52
C VAL A 804 12.63 0.08 -26.22
N SER A 805 12.05 -0.35 -25.08
CA SER A 805 12.34 0.27 -23.77
C SER A 805 13.79 0.10 -23.33
N VAL A 806 14.51 -0.91 -23.83
CA VAL A 806 15.94 -1.11 -23.55
C VAL A 806 16.84 -0.64 -24.70
N ASN A 807 16.34 0.25 -25.58
CA ASN A 807 17.05 0.80 -26.76
C ASN A 807 17.45 -0.27 -27.79
N VAL A 808 16.68 -1.35 -27.90
CA VAL A 808 16.83 -2.34 -28.96
C VAL A 808 15.68 -2.13 -29.94
N PRO A 809 15.91 -1.39 -31.04
CA PRO A 809 14.89 -1.21 -32.08
C PRO A 809 14.57 -2.54 -32.72
N CYS A 810 13.29 -2.80 -32.98
CA CYS A 810 12.81 -4.04 -33.59
C CYS A 810 11.56 -3.82 -34.44
N VAL A 811 11.29 -4.73 -35.34
CA VAL A 811 10.12 -4.76 -36.20
C VAL A 811 9.34 -6.03 -35.96
N LEU A 812 8.00 -5.93 -36.04
CA LEU A 812 7.12 -7.09 -36.07
C LEU A 812 6.92 -7.55 -37.52
N GLU A 813 6.77 -8.85 -37.68
CA GLU A 813 6.50 -9.49 -38.98
C GLU A 813 7.48 -9.04 -40.10
N PRO A 814 8.80 -9.26 -39.94
CA PRO A 814 9.82 -8.70 -40.81
C PRO A 814 9.61 -9.14 -42.27
N LEU A 815 9.59 -8.15 -43.15
CA LEU A 815 9.52 -8.40 -44.61
C LEU A 815 10.83 -9.03 -45.09
N GLY A 816 10.76 -9.91 -46.07
CA GLY A 816 11.91 -10.62 -46.64
C GLY A 816 12.32 -11.91 -45.92
N LEU A 817 11.75 -12.22 -44.76
CA LEU A 817 11.97 -13.51 -44.07
C LEU A 817 10.77 -14.46 -44.21
N CYS A 818 10.02 -14.32 -45.32
CA CYS A 818 8.89 -15.16 -45.62
C CYS A 818 9.37 -16.51 -46.14
N ARG A 819 8.84 -17.62 -45.57
CA ARG A 819 9.11 -18.96 -46.07
C ARG A 819 8.29 -19.25 -47.33
N THR A 820 8.61 -20.36 -48.01
CA THR A 820 7.86 -20.85 -49.16
C THR A 820 6.38 -21.15 -48.86
N ASP A 821 6.04 -21.41 -47.53
CA ASP A 821 4.67 -21.62 -47.07
C ASP A 821 3.94 -20.33 -46.68
N GLY A 822 4.49 -19.17 -47.01
CA GLY A 822 3.94 -17.85 -46.68
C GLY A 822 4.04 -17.42 -45.20
N LYS A 823 4.62 -18.27 -44.35
CA LYS A 823 4.79 -17.96 -42.91
C LYS A 823 6.10 -17.25 -42.63
N ARG A 824 6.09 -16.29 -41.69
CA ARG A 824 7.23 -15.51 -41.28
C ARG A 824 7.37 -15.51 -39.76
N PRO A 825 8.55 -15.22 -39.21
CA PRO A 825 8.74 -14.98 -37.79
C PRO A 825 7.98 -13.75 -37.31
N ASP A 826 7.65 -13.70 -36.00
CA ASP A 826 6.83 -12.63 -35.43
C ASP A 826 7.61 -11.33 -35.24
N GLY A 827 8.94 -11.39 -35.05
CA GLY A 827 9.71 -10.18 -34.87
C GLY A 827 11.22 -10.36 -35.01
N LEU A 828 11.90 -9.23 -35.31
CA LEU A 828 13.33 -9.13 -35.55
C LEU A 828 13.90 -7.86 -34.90
N THR A 829 15.03 -7.96 -34.21
CA THR A 829 15.79 -6.78 -33.77
C THR A 829 16.60 -6.19 -34.92
N LEU A 830 16.69 -4.86 -34.99
CA LEU A 830 17.42 -4.14 -36.05
C LEU A 830 18.89 -3.90 -35.69
N VAL A 831 19.29 -4.29 -34.48
CA VAL A 831 20.66 -4.23 -33.97
C VAL A 831 21.02 -5.58 -33.39
N PRO A 832 22.31 -5.95 -33.32
CA PRO A 832 22.74 -7.20 -32.72
C PRO A 832 22.27 -7.36 -31.28
N TRP A 833 21.76 -8.54 -30.97
CA TRP A 833 21.29 -8.88 -29.64
C TRP A 833 22.37 -9.59 -28.81
N ARG A 834 23.00 -10.62 -29.43
CA ARG A 834 24.00 -11.47 -28.77
C ARG A 834 24.97 -12.02 -29.81
N GLY A 835 26.25 -12.04 -29.52
CA GLY A 835 27.28 -12.61 -30.43
C GLY A 835 27.32 -12.00 -31.83
N GLY A 836 27.00 -10.71 -31.97
CA GLY A 836 26.99 -10.03 -33.30
C GLY A 836 25.74 -10.35 -34.14
N ARG A 837 24.81 -11.21 -33.70
CA ARG A 837 23.60 -11.60 -34.45
C ARG A 837 22.36 -10.88 -33.92
N CYS A 838 21.45 -10.53 -34.83
CA CYS A 838 20.14 -9.99 -34.48
C CYS A 838 19.23 -11.08 -33.92
N LEU A 839 18.42 -10.76 -32.91
CA LEU A 839 17.41 -11.66 -32.37
C LEU A 839 16.21 -11.77 -33.29
N LEU A 840 15.86 -12.99 -33.62
CA LEU A 840 14.63 -13.36 -34.32
C LEU A 840 13.73 -14.15 -33.37
N TRP A 841 12.49 -13.74 -33.19
CA TRP A 841 11.56 -14.48 -32.30
C TRP A 841 10.25 -14.86 -33.00
N ASP A 842 9.65 -15.93 -32.50
CA ASP A 842 8.32 -16.39 -32.92
C ASP A 842 7.56 -16.84 -31.67
N ALA A 843 6.46 -16.14 -31.32
CA ALA A 843 5.68 -16.43 -30.15
C ALA A 843 4.65 -17.55 -30.40
N THR A 844 4.40 -18.35 -29.38
CA THR A 844 3.33 -19.33 -29.40
C THR A 844 2.75 -19.55 -28.01
N CYS A 845 1.42 -19.70 -27.96
CA CYS A 845 0.76 -20.09 -26.70
C CYS A 845 -0.04 -21.37 -26.96
N VAL A 846 0.39 -22.45 -26.30
CA VAL A 846 -0.18 -23.80 -26.47
C VAL A 846 -1.07 -24.14 -25.27
N SER A 847 -2.10 -24.97 -25.49
CA SER A 847 -2.95 -25.38 -24.38
C SER A 847 -2.25 -26.45 -23.53
N THR A 848 -2.13 -26.20 -22.22
CA THR A 848 -1.64 -27.19 -21.24
C THR A 848 -2.51 -28.44 -21.21
N PHE A 849 -3.81 -28.29 -21.52
CA PHE A 849 -4.85 -29.31 -21.35
C PHE A 849 -5.24 -30.00 -22.64
N ALA A 850 -4.58 -29.69 -23.77
CA ALA A 850 -4.86 -30.36 -25.04
C ALA A 850 -4.51 -31.85 -24.96
N ALA A 851 -5.37 -32.71 -25.51
CA ALA A 851 -5.17 -34.16 -25.49
C ALA A 851 -3.81 -34.60 -26.05
N SER A 852 -3.29 -33.89 -27.05
CA SER A 852 -1.96 -34.13 -27.66
C SER A 852 -0.81 -33.87 -26.71
N HIS A 853 -0.97 -33.02 -25.69
CA HIS A 853 0.08 -32.66 -24.73
C HIS A 853 -0.10 -33.33 -23.37
N MET A 854 -1.29 -33.88 -23.07
CA MET A 854 -1.67 -34.36 -21.73
C MET A 854 -0.65 -35.35 -21.14
N LYS A 855 -0.19 -36.34 -21.93
CA LYS A 855 0.79 -37.33 -21.46
C LYS A 855 2.08 -36.71 -20.94
N GLN A 856 2.45 -35.56 -21.44
CA GLN A 856 3.70 -34.85 -21.10
C GLN A 856 3.46 -33.81 -19.98
N THR A 857 2.37 -33.04 -20.06
CA THR A 857 2.06 -32.02 -19.07
C THR A 857 1.70 -32.60 -17.68
N VAL A 858 1.14 -33.82 -17.64
CA VAL A 858 0.97 -34.61 -16.39
C VAL A 858 2.31 -34.97 -15.77
N ARG A 859 3.36 -35.22 -16.57
CA ARG A 859 4.70 -35.56 -16.07
C ARG A 859 5.46 -34.31 -15.64
N SER A 860 5.49 -33.28 -16.48
CA SER A 860 6.29 -32.07 -16.25
C SER A 860 5.55 -30.81 -16.71
N ALA A 861 5.50 -29.81 -15.83
CA ALA A 861 4.96 -28.48 -16.14
C ALA A 861 5.88 -27.74 -17.14
N GLY A 862 5.33 -27.16 -18.19
CA GLY A 862 6.09 -26.51 -19.27
C GLY A 862 6.38 -27.42 -20.46
N ALA A 863 6.11 -28.72 -20.38
CA ALA A 863 6.41 -29.68 -21.43
C ALA A 863 5.73 -29.39 -22.78
N ALA A 864 4.55 -28.81 -22.76
CA ALA A 864 3.86 -28.41 -24.01
C ALA A 864 4.56 -27.18 -24.64
N ALA A 865 5.03 -26.22 -23.82
CA ALA A 865 5.81 -25.08 -24.31
C ALA A 865 7.15 -25.52 -24.90
N GLU A 866 7.86 -26.46 -24.24
CA GLU A 866 9.13 -27.01 -24.74
C GLU A 866 8.95 -27.72 -26.08
N ASN A 867 7.89 -28.51 -26.22
CA ASN A 867 7.58 -29.15 -27.51
C ASN A 867 7.29 -28.11 -28.60
N ALA A 868 6.54 -27.09 -28.26
CA ALA A 868 6.25 -26.02 -29.22
C ALA A 868 7.55 -25.27 -29.61
N ALA A 869 8.47 -25.04 -28.66
CA ALA A 869 9.79 -24.46 -28.94
C ALA A 869 10.57 -25.32 -29.94
N LYS A 870 10.68 -26.64 -29.71
CA LYS A 870 11.34 -27.59 -30.64
C LYS A 870 10.74 -27.55 -32.06
N LEU A 871 9.40 -27.49 -32.16
CA LEU A 871 8.73 -27.37 -33.46
C LEU A 871 9.02 -26.02 -34.15
N LYS A 872 9.22 -24.94 -33.40
CA LYS A 872 9.60 -23.63 -33.93
C LYS A 872 11.05 -23.65 -34.43
N HIS A 873 11.99 -24.28 -33.71
CA HIS A 873 13.38 -24.48 -34.17
C HIS A 873 13.39 -25.29 -35.49
N ALA A 874 12.71 -26.42 -35.54
CA ALA A 874 12.60 -27.19 -36.75
C ALA A 874 12.00 -26.38 -37.93
N LYS A 875 11.02 -25.52 -37.62
CA LYS A 875 10.38 -24.65 -38.62
C LYS A 875 11.33 -23.56 -39.17
N TYR A 876 12.22 -23.01 -38.37
CA TYR A 876 13.07 -21.89 -38.75
C TYR A 876 14.57 -22.23 -38.78
N SER A 877 14.92 -23.53 -38.85
CA SER A 877 16.31 -24.01 -38.82
C SER A 877 17.22 -23.35 -39.86
N ALA A 878 16.71 -23.03 -41.07
CA ALA A 878 17.46 -22.31 -42.08
C ALA A 878 17.91 -20.87 -41.68
N LEU A 879 17.21 -20.26 -40.74
CA LEU A 879 17.52 -18.89 -40.28
C LEU A 879 18.48 -18.84 -39.09
N GLU A 880 18.68 -19.94 -38.40
CA GLU A 880 19.49 -20.04 -37.17
C GLU A 880 20.99 -19.85 -37.44
N SER A 881 21.45 -20.07 -38.67
CA SER A 881 22.84 -19.80 -39.07
C SER A 881 23.15 -18.28 -39.08
N VAL A 882 22.14 -17.45 -39.39
CA VAL A 882 22.29 -15.98 -39.55
C VAL A 882 21.80 -15.21 -38.33
N TYR A 883 20.73 -15.69 -37.69
CA TYR A 883 20.05 -15.01 -36.59
C TYR A 883 20.15 -15.78 -35.27
N ASP A 884 20.05 -15.08 -34.16
CA ASP A 884 19.84 -15.67 -32.84
C ASP A 884 18.33 -15.92 -32.69
N PHE A 885 17.87 -17.14 -33.02
CA PHE A 885 16.44 -17.47 -33.01
C PHE A 885 15.98 -17.91 -31.63
N VAL A 886 14.92 -17.29 -31.11
CA VAL A 886 14.32 -17.61 -29.82
C VAL A 886 12.81 -17.86 -29.95
N PRO A 887 12.34 -19.08 -29.70
CA PRO A 887 10.91 -19.36 -29.61
C PRO A 887 10.32 -18.85 -28.28
N VAL A 888 9.41 -17.89 -28.37
CA VAL A 888 8.68 -17.38 -27.18
C VAL A 888 7.47 -18.29 -26.93
N ALA A 889 7.74 -19.47 -26.41
CA ALA A 889 6.73 -20.50 -26.17
C ALA A 889 6.19 -20.43 -24.73
N VAL A 890 4.85 -20.34 -24.60
CA VAL A 890 4.15 -20.27 -23.31
C VAL A 890 2.94 -21.21 -23.30
N GLU A 891 2.50 -21.63 -22.12
CA GLU A 891 1.30 -22.45 -21.93
C GLU A 891 0.11 -21.63 -21.42
N THR A 892 -1.10 -22.08 -21.73
CA THR A 892 -2.35 -21.44 -21.26
C THR A 892 -2.50 -21.43 -19.73
N ALA A 893 -2.01 -22.45 -19.00
CA ALA A 893 -1.97 -22.47 -17.55
C ALA A 893 -0.81 -21.64 -16.95
N GLY A 894 0.04 -21.04 -17.78
CA GLY A 894 1.05 -20.07 -17.39
C GLY A 894 2.52 -20.45 -17.50
N PRO A 895 2.95 -21.74 -17.50
CA PRO A 895 4.36 -22.09 -17.67
C PRO A 895 4.95 -21.59 -18.98
N TRP A 896 6.26 -21.27 -18.95
CA TRP A 896 7.02 -20.86 -20.15
C TRP A 896 8.07 -21.90 -20.48
N GLY A 897 8.45 -21.96 -21.76
CA GLY A 897 9.64 -22.67 -22.19
C GLY A 897 10.91 -21.99 -21.67
N ASP A 898 12.00 -22.75 -21.58
CA ASP A 898 13.24 -22.27 -20.96
C ASP A 898 13.84 -21.10 -21.72
N GLU A 899 13.85 -21.13 -23.04
CA GLU A 899 14.36 -20.02 -23.86
C GLU A 899 13.51 -18.75 -23.73
N ALA A 900 12.18 -18.88 -23.69
CA ALA A 900 11.30 -17.75 -23.41
C ALA A 900 11.59 -17.14 -22.02
N ARG A 901 11.83 -18.01 -21.01
CA ARG A 901 12.17 -17.59 -19.64
C ARG A 901 13.49 -16.85 -19.60
N GLU A 902 14.52 -17.35 -20.30
CA GLU A 902 15.82 -16.68 -20.42
C GLU A 902 15.71 -15.32 -21.11
N LEU A 903 14.98 -15.23 -22.21
CA LEU A 903 14.74 -13.95 -22.91
C LEU A 903 14.08 -12.92 -22.01
N PHE A 904 13.00 -13.28 -21.30
CA PHE A 904 12.33 -12.36 -20.39
C PHE A 904 13.18 -12.00 -19.15
N LYS A 905 14.02 -12.92 -18.66
CA LYS A 905 14.98 -12.67 -17.60
C LYS A 905 16.03 -11.63 -18.03
N GLU A 906 16.58 -11.77 -19.22
CA GLU A 906 17.55 -10.84 -19.80
C GLU A 906 16.93 -9.46 -20.08
N LEU A 907 15.72 -9.42 -20.67
CA LEU A 907 14.97 -8.17 -20.86
C LEU A 907 14.69 -7.50 -19.50
N GLY A 908 14.29 -8.27 -18.51
CA GLY A 908 14.07 -7.78 -17.16
C GLY A 908 15.33 -7.20 -16.51
N ARG A 909 16.51 -7.82 -16.74
CA ARG A 909 17.81 -7.32 -16.31
C ARG A 909 18.12 -5.97 -16.96
N ARG A 910 18.06 -5.89 -18.31
CA ARG A 910 18.30 -4.64 -19.05
C ARG A 910 17.33 -3.51 -18.67
N LEU A 911 16.05 -3.85 -18.44
CA LEU A 911 15.05 -2.88 -17.98
C LEU A 911 15.40 -2.31 -16.59
N ARG A 912 15.88 -3.15 -15.67
CA ARG A 912 16.31 -2.70 -14.33
C ARG A 912 17.54 -1.79 -14.42
N GLU A 913 18.53 -2.18 -15.22
CA GLU A 913 19.78 -1.41 -15.41
C GLU A 913 19.48 -0.03 -16.01
N LYS A 914 18.68 0.01 -17.07
CA LYS A 914 18.32 1.28 -17.72
C LYS A 914 17.38 2.13 -16.87
N GLY A 915 16.40 1.50 -16.20
CA GLY A 915 15.34 2.19 -15.48
C GLY A 915 15.64 2.46 -14.02
N ASN A 916 16.69 1.88 -13.46
CA ASN A 916 17.02 1.87 -12.05
C ASN A 916 15.83 1.53 -11.13
N ASP A 917 14.82 0.79 -11.64
CA ASP A 917 13.68 0.28 -10.88
C ASP A 917 13.78 -1.25 -10.75
N PRO A 918 14.03 -1.77 -9.55
CA PRO A 918 14.18 -3.21 -9.31
C PRO A 918 12.93 -4.03 -9.68
N ARG A 919 11.76 -3.37 -9.80
CA ARG A 919 10.49 -4.03 -10.12
C ARG A 919 10.25 -4.22 -11.62
N SER A 920 11.07 -3.63 -12.50
CA SER A 920 10.85 -3.66 -13.95
C SER A 920 10.74 -5.07 -14.52
N GLY A 921 11.59 -6.00 -14.04
CA GLY A 921 11.54 -7.39 -14.48
C GLY A 921 10.26 -8.12 -14.05
N SER A 922 9.84 -7.97 -12.80
CA SER A 922 8.60 -8.57 -12.30
C SER A 922 7.38 -7.98 -12.97
N TRP A 923 7.39 -6.68 -13.27
CA TRP A 923 6.32 -6.03 -14.03
C TRP A 923 6.19 -6.61 -15.45
N LEU A 924 7.31 -6.88 -16.15
CA LEU A 924 7.29 -7.51 -17.46
C LEU A 924 6.64 -8.90 -17.42
N VAL A 925 7.01 -9.71 -16.43
CA VAL A 925 6.40 -11.05 -16.23
C VAL A 925 4.89 -10.92 -15.93
N GLN A 926 4.49 -9.94 -15.13
CA GLN A 926 3.06 -9.68 -14.85
C GLN A 926 2.28 -9.30 -16.13
N GLN A 927 2.87 -8.48 -17.00
CA GLN A 927 2.22 -8.11 -18.27
C GLN A 927 1.96 -9.32 -19.17
N VAL A 928 2.94 -10.21 -19.33
CA VAL A 928 2.78 -11.45 -20.12
C VAL A 928 1.72 -12.35 -19.47
N SER A 929 1.78 -12.53 -18.16
CA SER A 929 0.82 -13.36 -17.43
C SER A 929 -0.61 -12.82 -17.55
N ILE A 930 -0.83 -11.51 -17.44
CA ILE A 930 -2.14 -10.85 -17.67
C ILE A 930 -2.62 -11.07 -19.13
N ALA A 931 -1.73 -10.94 -20.11
CA ALA A 931 -2.09 -11.14 -21.52
C ALA A 931 -2.56 -12.59 -21.78
N ILE A 932 -1.92 -13.57 -21.13
CA ILE A 932 -2.35 -14.98 -21.20
C ILE A 932 -3.75 -15.13 -20.60
N GLN A 933 -4.02 -14.59 -19.41
CA GLN A 933 -5.33 -14.71 -18.76
C GLN A 933 -6.45 -14.03 -19.56
N ARG A 934 -6.23 -12.84 -20.09
CA ARG A 934 -7.19 -12.18 -20.99
C ARG A 934 -7.47 -12.98 -22.25
N GLY A 935 -6.42 -13.56 -22.86
CA GLY A 935 -6.56 -14.39 -24.04
C GLY A 935 -7.28 -15.70 -23.73
N ASN A 936 -7.07 -16.29 -22.56
CA ASN A 936 -7.81 -17.47 -22.10
C ASN A 936 -9.30 -17.14 -21.92
N ALA A 937 -9.60 -16.05 -21.21
CA ALA A 937 -10.99 -15.60 -21.01
C ALA A 937 -11.69 -15.30 -22.33
N ALA A 938 -11.03 -14.57 -23.25
CA ALA A 938 -11.58 -14.34 -24.59
C ALA A 938 -11.80 -15.64 -25.38
N GLY A 939 -10.91 -16.62 -25.19
CA GLY A 939 -11.07 -17.96 -25.81
C GLY A 939 -12.28 -18.70 -25.30
N VAL A 940 -12.51 -18.72 -23.98
CA VAL A 940 -13.68 -19.32 -23.34
C VAL A 940 -14.96 -18.58 -23.76
N MET A 941 -15.00 -17.27 -23.62
CA MET A 941 -16.15 -16.45 -24.02
C MET A 941 -16.48 -16.58 -25.51
N GLY A 942 -15.46 -16.74 -26.34
CA GLY A 942 -15.61 -16.95 -27.78
C GLY A 942 -16.22 -18.32 -28.17
N THR A 943 -16.44 -19.25 -27.25
CA THR A 943 -17.15 -20.50 -27.52
C THR A 943 -18.66 -20.34 -27.59
N PHE A 944 -19.20 -19.27 -26.99
CA PHE A 944 -20.64 -18.97 -27.03
C PHE A 944 -21.04 -18.37 -28.38
N GLY A 945 -22.17 -18.83 -28.96
CA GLY A 945 -22.70 -18.26 -30.18
C GLY A 945 -23.27 -16.85 -29.99
N SER A 946 -23.34 -16.08 -31.06
CA SER A 946 -23.82 -14.68 -31.05
C SER A 946 -25.32 -14.48 -30.70
N GLY A 947 -26.05 -15.50 -30.33
CA GLY A 947 -27.51 -15.49 -30.11
C GLY A 947 -27.97 -15.63 -28.65
N GLY A 948 -27.11 -15.91 -27.69
CA GLY A 948 -27.45 -16.01 -26.26
C GLY A 948 -26.86 -14.88 -25.46
N ALA A 949 -27.56 -14.41 -24.44
CA ALA A 949 -27.00 -13.44 -23.49
C ALA A 949 -25.75 -14.09 -22.85
N GLN A 950 -24.55 -13.64 -23.22
CA GLN A 950 -23.26 -14.19 -22.75
C GLN A 950 -23.15 -14.25 -21.21
N SER A 951 -23.95 -13.43 -20.50
CA SER A 951 -24.02 -13.42 -19.04
C SER A 951 -24.74 -14.63 -18.43
N GLU A 952 -25.69 -15.24 -19.12
CA GLU A 952 -26.48 -16.36 -18.56
C GLU A 952 -25.68 -17.65 -18.46
N TYR A 953 -24.72 -17.88 -19.37
CA TYR A 953 -23.88 -19.10 -19.36
C TYR A 953 -22.65 -18.98 -18.44
N LEU A 954 -22.39 -17.79 -17.90
CA LEU A 954 -21.28 -17.52 -16.98
C LEU A 954 -21.74 -17.49 -15.52
N THR A 955 -23.01 -17.67 -15.23
CA THR A 955 -23.56 -17.76 -13.88
C THR A 955 -23.45 -19.20 -13.40
N CYS A 956 -22.48 -19.49 -12.56
CA CYS A 956 -22.41 -20.71 -11.75
C CYS A 956 -22.40 -20.35 -10.30
#